data_1b8789fa0dbfa54cb9d3bc5d9fa2c032
#
_entry.id   1b8789fa0dbfa54cb9d3bc5d9fa2c032
#
_cell.length_a   1.000
_cell.length_b   1.000
_cell.length_c   1.000
_cell.angle_alpha   90.00
_cell.angle_beta   90.00
_cell.angle_gamma   90.00
#
_symmetry.space_group_name_H-M   'P 1'
#
loop_
_entity.id
_entity.type
_entity.pdbx_description
1 polymer ?
#
loop_
_entity_poly.entity_id
_entity_poly.type
_entity_poly.pdbx_seq_one_letter_code
_entity_poly.pdbx_strand_id
1 'polypeptide(L)'
;LTEDEVDALWPMVAARACAGLVSTAHQLTSEPDNPYLHENLAADRAVFDAVQSLPLELGRLAMRRAAGLPLAGPSALPEAVAVLDLPAPVIDVDLSPTSGLLDEGAWSDPVRVRSALRTAARPAGRAATAVVAYGQAHLHRAAVDRLEEPATIHLGVDVLLPRGTDLVAPWSGRLAPTDPWITRLVGDDGWDVILSGVFPHRAAGSRVRGGEPLAQVTTSRDPALPEHVHLQVVPSGVHAPTHVPPSLAGLWAHLSPDPGPLLLGLPPAAPRPDAHALMARREAALASVQQHYWADPPQIERGWRHHLMDVDGRIYLDAVNNVAVLGHSHPAVASAVARQLRTLNTNSRFNYGAHVEFAEMLLATMPAELDRVFLLASGSETVDLALRLARTYTGGRDTIALRTAYHGWTTASDEVSSALMDNPRALLTRPDWVHLAEPPNLYRGPHRGPDAGTRYADDVRRILAELAASGRSPAAFICETLNGNAGGIELPDDYLAQVYAAVRAAGGVVIADEVQVGYGRLGSHFWGFDMFGVVPDIVCLAKATGNGFPVSAVVCRRGIAETFAVEGSFFASMGGTPAGAAAAIATLRAIADEDLQGNAARMGARLRSGLERLVERHEMAGTVHGRGLYLGLEVVTDKSSMAPATEATDALCERLLQLGVVMAATGDQMNVLKIKPPLCIDESGVDHLLAALEVAFTEGW
;
A
#
# COMPACT_ATOMS: atom_id res chain seq x y z
N LEU A 1 39.84 0.27 -2.67
CA LEU A 1 40.03 1.34 -3.66
C LEU A 1 40.42 2.63 -2.94
N THR A 2 41.31 3.42 -3.54
CA THR A 2 41.60 4.79 -3.12
C THR A 2 40.43 5.72 -3.52
N GLU A 3 40.37 6.93 -2.95
CA GLU A 3 39.36 7.90 -3.36
C GLU A 3 39.42 8.25 -4.85
N ASP A 4 40.65 8.42 -5.40
CA ASP A 4 40.85 8.71 -6.82
C ASP A 4 40.39 7.54 -7.73
N GLU A 5 40.60 6.29 -7.30
CA GLU A 5 40.09 5.12 -8.01
C GLU A 5 38.57 5.04 -8.00
N VAL A 6 37.93 5.37 -6.86
CA VAL A 6 36.45 5.45 -6.75
C VAL A 6 35.91 6.55 -7.66
N ASP A 7 36.53 7.73 -7.69
CA ASP A 7 36.15 8.84 -8.55
C ASP A 7 36.31 8.53 -10.06
N ALA A 8 37.20 7.63 -10.41
CA ALA A 8 37.41 7.16 -11.78
C ALA A 8 36.42 6.08 -12.23
N LEU A 9 35.72 5.39 -11.29
CA LEU A 9 34.88 4.24 -11.64
C LEU A 9 33.75 4.61 -12.61
N TRP A 10 32.99 5.65 -12.33
CA TRP A 10 31.87 6.03 -13.18
C TRP A 10 32.30 6.47 -14.59
N PRO A 11 33.31 7.33 -14.77
CA PRO A 11 33.87 7.60 -16.08
C PRO A 11 34.33 6.33 -16.83
N MET A 12 34.88 5.35 -16.12
CA MET A 12 35.29 4.07 -16.73
C MET A 12 34.08 3.23 -17.15
N VAL A 13 33.01 3.18 -16.36
CA VAL A 13 31.73 2.53 -16.72
C VAL A 13 31.16 3.16 -17.98
N ALA A 14 31.12 4.48 -18.05
CA ALA A 14 30.63 5.22 -19.22
C ALA A 14 31.48 4.95 -20.48
N ALA A 15 32.80 4.95 -20.35
CA ALA A 15 33.70 4.61 -21.44
C ALA A 15 33.54 3.14 -21.90
N ARG A 16 33.34 2.21 -20.97
CA ARG A 16 33.12 0.79 -21.28
C ARG A 16 31.78 0.58 -22.00
N ALA A 17 30.69 1.23 -21.57
CA ALA A 17 29.38 1.17 -22.23
C ALA A 17 29.46 1.69 -23.68
N CYS A 18 30.17 2.80 -23.89
CA CYS A 18 30.40 3.35 -25.22
C CYS A 18 31.22 2.37 -26.09
N ALA A 19 32.31 1.81 -25.55
CA ALA A 19 33.16 0.85 -26.26
C ALA A 19 32.43 -0.44 -26.62
N GLY A 20 31.57 -0.96 -25.74
CA GLY A 20 30.68 -2.10 -25.98
C GLY A 20 29.77 -1.84 -27.18
N LEU A 21 28.99 -0.77 -27.13
CA LEU A 21 28.07 -0.40 -28.19
C LEU A 21 28.75 -0.23 -29.56
N VAL A 22 29.89 0.48 -29.60
CA VAL A 22 30.69 0.70 -30.84
C VAL A 22 31.25 -0.60 -31.36
N SER A 23 31.80 -1.45 -30.49
CA SER A 23 32.40 -2.74 -30.88
C SER A 23 31.37 -3.67 -31.49
N THR A 24 30.22 -3.83 -30.84
CA THR A 24 29.12 -4.71 -31.31
C THR A 24 28.54 -4.18 -32.63
N ALA A 25 28.33 -2.86 -32.75
CA ALA A 25 27.87 -2.24 -33.98
C ALA A 25 28.88 -2.42 -35.13
N HIS A 26 30.18 -2.35 -34.84
CA HIS A 26 31.23 -2.57 -35.85
C HIS A 26 31.25 -4.03 -36.30
N GLN A 27 31.14 -5.00 -35.39
CA GLN A 27 31.10 -6.42 -35.74
C GLN A 27 29.92 -6.76 -36.64
N LEU A 28 28.76 -6.15 -36.43
CA LEU A 28 27.59 -6.30 -37.30
C LEU A 28 27.81 -5.83 -38.74
N THR A 29 28.78 -4.97 -38.99
CA THR A 29 29.13 -4.60 -40.38
C THR A 29 29.77 -5.75 -41.15
N SER A 30 30.44 -6.68 -40.45
CA SER A 30 31.08 -7.87 -41.05
C SER A 30 30.19 -9.12 -40.95
N GLU A 31 29.31 -9.18 -39.97
CA GLU A 31 28.39 -10.30 -39.69
C GLU A 31 26.95 -9.82 -39.51
N PRO A 32 26.30 -9.29 -40.56
CA PRO A 32 25.02 -8.59 -40.44
C PRO A 32 23.83 -9.49 -40.02
N ASP A 33 23.93 -10.79 -40.26
CA ASP A 33 22.85 -11.76 -39.96
C ASP A 33 23.11 -12.54 -38.65
N ASN A 34 24.09 -12.17 -37.84
CA ASN A 34 24.43 -12.87 -36.60
C ASN A 34 23.45 -12.49 -35.48
N PRO A 35 22.53 -13.41 -35.04
CA PRO A 35 21.52 -13.12 -34.06
C PRO A 35 22.08 -12.70 -32.69
N TYR A 36 23.21 -13.31 -32.29
CA TYR A 36 23.88 -13.00 -31.03
C TYR A 36 24.39 -11.56 -30.97
N LEU A 37 24.92 -11.02 -32.10
CA LEU A 37 25.35 -9.63 -32.16
C LEU A 37 24.17 -8.64 -32.15
N HIS A 38 23.03 -9.01 -32.74
CA HIS A 38 21.83 -8.18 -32.67
C HIS A 38 21.26 -8.11 -31.24
N GLU A 39 21.26 -9.22 -30.53
CA GLU A 39 20.84 -9.30 -29.13
C GLU A 39 21.79 -8.49 -28.22
N ASN A 40 23.10 -8.66 -28.38
CA ASN A 40 24.13 -7.89 -27.67
C ASN A 40 24.05 -6.39 -27.99
N LEU A 41 23.77 -6.00 -29.23
CA LEU A 41 23.63 -4.58 -29.58
C LEU A 41 22.47 -3.93 -28.84
N ALA A 42 21.35 -4.62 -28.69
CA ALA A 42 20.22 -4.13 -27.94
C ALA A 42 20.56 -3.96 -26.44
N ALA A 43 21.25 -4.95 -25.86
CA ALA A 43 21.71 -4.90 -24.47
C ALA A 43 22.75 -3.80 -24.23
N ASP A 44 23.78 -3.71 -25.08
CA ASP A 44 24.82 -2.66 -25.03
C ASP A 44 24.19 -1.27 -25.20
N ARG A 45 23.17 -1.14 -26.06
CA ARG A 45 22.43 0.10 -26.24
C ARG A 45 21.67 0.49 -24.99
N ALA A 46 20.98 -0.43 -24.36
CA ALA A 46 20.24 -0.19 -23.13
C ALA A 46 21.17 0.27 -21.98
N VAL A 47 22.34 -0.39 -21.84
CA VAL A 47 23.37 0.01 -20.86
C VAL A 47 23.91 1.40 -21.17
N PHE A 48 24.23 1.68 -22.43
CA PHE A 48 24.73 2.99 -22.85
C PHE A 48 23.70 4.10 -22.56
N ASP A 49 22.42 3.89 -22.94
CA ASP A 49 21.36 4.86 -22.75
C ASP A 49 21.11 5.10 -21.23
N ALA A 50 21.15 4.06 -20.40
CA ALA A 50 21.05 4.16 -18.94
C ALA A 50 22.18 4.98 -18.33
N VAL A 51 23.44 4.72 -18.76
CA VAL A 51 24.60 5.49 -18.29
C VAL A 51 24.55 6.94 -18.74
N GLN A 52 24.13 7.20 -19.99
CA GLN A 52 24.00 8.58 -20.52
C GLN A 52 22.84 9.36 -19.91
N SER A 53 21.84 8.69 -19.34
CA SER A 53 20.71 9.36 -18.65
C SER A 53 21.14 10.06 -17.35
N LEU A 54 22.27 9.69 -16.77
CA LEU A 54 22.82 10.27 -15.55
C LEU A 54 23.98 11.21 -15.86
N PRO A 55 23.98 12.45 -15.32
CA PRO A 55 25.17 13.31 -15.40
C PRO A 55 26.39 12.65 -14.81
N LEU A 56 27.55 12.90 -15.43
CA LEU A 56 28.82 12.28 -15.01
C LEU A 56 29.12 12.52 -13.51
N GLU A 57 28.87 13.75 -13.04
CA GLU A 57 29.08 14.12 -11.64
C GLU A 57 28.14 13.37 -10.69
N LEU A 58 26.89 13.14 -11.09
CA LEU A 58 25.95 12.37 -10.28
C LEU A 58 26.40 10.92 -10.12
N GLY A 59 26.88 10.30 -11.20
CA GLY A 59 27.43 8.95 -11.15
C GLY A 59 28.68 8.86 -10.25
N ARG A 60 29.58 9.86 -10.28
CA ARG A 60 30.71 9.95 -9.34
C ARG A 60 30.24 10.02 -7.89
N LEU A 61 29.28 10.89 -7.57
CA LEU A 61 28.70 10.98 -6.22
C LEU A 61 28.07 9.66 -5.79
N ALA A 62 27.40 8.95 -6.69
CA ALA A 62 26.81 7.64 -6.41
C ALA A 62 27.89 6.60 -6.05
N MET A 63 29.02 6.57 -6.79
CA MET A 63 30.14 5.69 -6.47
C MET A 63 30.77 6.03 -5.11
N ARG A 64 30.98 7.32 -4.80
CA ARG A 64 31.48 7.75 -3.48
C ARG A 64 30.55 7.31 -2.34
N ARG A 65 29.23 7.49 -2.51
CA ARG A 65 28.22 7.03 -1.53
C ARG A 65 28.29 5.52 -1.32
N ALA A 66 28.36 4.75 -2.39
CA ALA A 66 28.45 3.29 -2.33
C ALA A 66 29.76 2.80 -1.67
N ALA A 67 30.86 3.57 -1.79
CA ALA A 67 32.13 3.30 -1.14
C ALA A 67 32.21 3.82 0.31
N GLY A 68 31.16 4.45 0.84
CA GLY A 68 31.16 5.06 2.19
C GLY A 68 32.05 6.30 2.31
N LEU A 69 32.41 6.93 1.20
CA LEU A 69 33.24 8.13 1.17
C LEU A 69 32.37 9.39 1.33
N PRO A 70 32.94 10.47 1.94
CA PRO A 70 32.25 11.74 1.99
C PRO A 70 31.86 12.22 0.58
N LEU A 71 30.63 12.69 0.43
CA LEU A 71 30.22 13.35 -0.81
C LEU A 71 30.92 14.70 -0.87
N ALA A 72 31.71 14.91 -1.94
CA ALA A 72 32.23 16.25 -2.23
C ALA A 72 31.05 17.11 -2.64
N GLY A 73 30.60 17.94 -1.71
CA GLY A 73 29.51 18.90 -1.95
C GLY A 73 29.95 20.03 -2.86
N PRO A 74 29.01 20.68 -3.57
CA PRO A 74 29.31 21.96 -4.18
C PRO A 74 29.78 22.91 -3.09
N SER A 75 30.71 23.75 -3.42
CA SER A 75 31.09 24.90 -2.60
C SER A 75 29.83 25.71 -2.24
N ALA A 76 29.84 26.43 -1.14
CA ALA A 76 28.75 27.35 -0.80
C ALA A 76 28.40 28.25 -2.00
N LEU A 77 27.13 28.59 -2.17
CA LEU A 77 26.71 29.54 -3.21
C LEU A 77 27.54 30.82 -3.10
N PRO A 78 27.89 31.45 -4.24
CA PRO A 78 28.65 32.70 -4.23
C PRO A 78 27.84 33.81 -3.56
N GLU A 79 28.51 34.90 -3.18
CA GLU A 79 27.82 36.11 -2.72
C GLU A 79 26.87 36.60 -3.82
N ALA A 80 25.58 36.76 -3.47
CA ALA A 80 24.53 36.99 -4.43
C ALA A 80 23.63 38.15 -4.04
N VAL A 81 23.10 38.82 -5.05
CA VAL A 81 21.95 39.73 -4.91
C VAL A 81 20.68 38.87 -4.96
N ALA A 82 19.68 39.20 -4.16
CA ALA A 82 18.40 38.49 -4.21
C ALA A 82 17.76 38.63 -5.61
N VAL A 83 17.31 37.49 -6.16
CA VAL A 83 16.60 37.43 -7.46
C VAL A 83 15.26 38.18 -7.38
N LEU A 84 14.63 38.09 -6.22
CA LEU A 84 13.34 38.73 -5.94
C LEU A 84 13.21 39.00 -4.42
N ASP A 85 12.63 40.15 -4.07
CA ASP A 85 12.08 40.43 -2.75
C ASP A 85 10.62 40.01 -2.73
N LEU A 86 10.30 38.98 -1.93
CA LEU A 86 8.96 38.37 -1.92
C LEU A 86 7.94 39.32 -1.27
N PRO A 87 6.84 39.66 -1.98
CA PRO A 87 5.77 40.43 -1.37
C PRO A 87 5.14 39.70 -0.19
N ALA A 88 5.11 40.34 0.99
CA ALA A 88 4.48 39.77 2.19
C ALA A 88 2.94 39.88 2.15
N PRO A 89 2.20 38.93 2.77
CA PRO A 89 2.68 37.74 3.46
C PRO A 89 3.13 36.63 2.51
N VAL A 90 4.17 35.89 2.91
CA VAL A 90 4.65 34.69 2.21
C VAL A 90 4.01 33.45 2.85
N ILE A 91 3.54 32.53 2.04
CA ILE A 91 2.91 31.28 2.47
C ILE A 91 3.62 30.11 1.80
N ASP A 92 4.15 29.20 2.59
CA ASP A 92 4.61 27.90 2.11
C ASP A 92 3.40 27.01 1.81
N VAL A 93 3.33 26.52 0.57
CA VAL A 93 2.25 25.66 0.09
C VAL A 93 2.75 24.23 0.04
N ASP A 94 2.15 23.41 0.89
CA ASP A 94 2.47 22.00 0.96
C ASP A 94 1.78 21.21 -0.16
N LEU A 95 2.56 20.60 -1.06
CA LEU A 95 2.12 19.66 -2.10
C LEU A 95 2.56 18.21 -1.80
N SER A 96 3.06 17.98 -0.60
CA SER A 96 3.53 16.66 -0.15
C SER A 96 2.37 15.68 0.09
N PRO A 97 2.66 14.40 0.27
CA PRO A 97 1.67 13.40 0.66
C PRO A 97 0.88 13.73 1.93
N THR A 98 1.42 14.57 2.84
CA THR A 98 0.75 15.00 4.07
C THR A 98 -0.25 16.15 3.87
N SER A 99 -0.24 16.79 2.72
CA SER A 99 -1.04 17.99 2.43
C SER A 99 -2.54 17.73 2.39
N GLY A 100 -3.31 18.44 3.21
CA GLY A 100 -4.79 18.45 3.12
C GLY A 100 -5.34 19.09 1.85
N LEU A 101 -4.55 19.85 1.10
CA LEU A 101 -4.95 20.42 -0.19
C LEU A 101 -5.17 19.36 -1.27
N LEU A 102 -4.60 18.17 -1.08
CA LEU A 102 -4.59 17.08 -2.06
C LEU A 102 -5.52 15.92 -1.66
N ASP A 103 -6.44 16.14 -0.74
CA ASP A 103 -7.41 15.14 -0.27
C ASP A 103 -8.39 14.69 -1.38
N GLU A 104 -9.04 13.57 -1.14
CA GLU A 104 -10.03 12.97 -2.04
C GLU A 104 -9.54 12.81 -3.49
N GLY A 105 -8.28 12.43 -3.67
CA GLY A 105 -7.67 12.21 -4.97
C GLY A 105 -7.39 13.49 -5.79
N ALA A 106 -7.46 14.68 -5.17
CA ALA A 106 -7.20 15.94 -5.86
C ALA A 106 -5.81 15.99 -6.52
N TRP A 107 -4.84 15.28 -5.97
CA TRP A 107 -3.47 15.20 -6.48
C TRP A 107 -3.36 14.62 -7.90
N SER A 108 -4.28 13.74 -8.30
CA SER A 108 -4.28 13.11 -9.64
C SER A 108 -4.95 13.95 -10.73
N ASP A 109 -5.57 15.08 -10.38
CA ASP A 109 -6.26 15.98 -11.31
C ASP A 109 -5.55 17.34 -11.36
N PRO A 110 -4.85 17.67 -12.46
CA PRO A 110 -4.15 18.94 -12.60
C PRO A 110 -5.03 20.19 -12.39
N VAL A 111 -6.32 20.11 -12.73
CA VAL A 111 -7.25 21.23 -12.55
C VAL A 111 -7.55 21.46 -11.07
N ARG A 112 -7.74 20.35 -10.31
CA ARG A 112 -7.97 20.40 -8.85
C ARG A 112 -6.72 20.89 -8.14
N VAL A 113 -5.52 20.41 -8.49
CA VAL A 113 -4.24 20.89 -7.94
C VAL A 113 -4.10 22.40 -8.17
N ARG A 114 -4.30 22.89 -9.42
CA ARG A 114 -4.24 24.31 -9.74
C ARG A 114 -5.25 25.15 -8.94
N SER A 115 -6.46 24.64 -8.76
CA SER A 115 -7.49 25.30 -7.96
C SER A 115 -7.10 25.39 -6.48
N ALA A 116 -6.56 24.32 -5.92
CA ALA A 116 -6.08 24.27 -4.54
C ALA A 116 -4.96 25.28 -4.29
N LEU A 117 -3.97 25.36 -5.19
CA LEU A 117 -2.89 26.34 -5.15
C LEU A 117 -3.40 27.78 -5.21
N ARG A 118 -4.34 28.09 -6.10
CA ARG A 118 -4.95 29.44 -6.17
C ARG A 118 -5.71 29.81 -4.90
N THR A 119 -6.33 28.83 -4.26
CA THR A 119 -7.04 29.03 -2.99
C THR A 119 -6.03 29.27 -1.86
N ALA A 120 -4.97 28.46 -1.79
CA ALA A 120 -3.91 28.62 -0.81
C ALA A 120 -3.20 29.98 -0.92
N ALA A 121 -3.02 30.51 -2.13
CA ALA A 121 -2.46 31.84 -2.37
C ALA A 121 -3.37 33.01 -1.91
N ARG A 122 -4.57 32.73 -1.41
CA ARG A 122 -5.52 33.76 -0.96
C ARG A 122 -6.17 33.41 0.40
N PRO A 123 -5.38 33.21 1.46
CA PRO A 123 -5.92 32.87 2.76
C PRO A 123 -6.87 33.97 3.26
N ALA A 124 -8.05 33.56 3.71
CA ALA A 124 -9.11 34.48 4.15
C ALA A 124 -9.44 35.62 3.13
N GLY A 125 -9.26 35.35 1.82
CA GLY A 125 -9.53 36.31 0.74
C GLY A 125 -8.46 37.40 0.55
N ARG A 126 -7.34 37.36 1.29
CA ARG A 126 -6.23 38.31 1.14
C ARG A 126 -5.17 37.73 0.19
N ALA A 127 -4.61 38.55 -0.67
CA ALA A 127 -3.51 38.15 -1.54
C ALA A 127 -2.25 37.87 -0.71
N ALA A 128 -1.59 36.75 -1.02
CA ALA A 128 -0.32 36.35 -0.42
C ALA A 128 0.61 35.82 -1.53
N THR A 129 1.91 35.85 -1.29
CA THR A 129 2.88 35.19 -2.16
C THR A 129 2.97 33.73 -1.76
N ALA A 130 2.45 32.84 -2.61
CA ALA A 130 2.52 31.41 -2.38
C ALA A 130 3.86 30.89 -2.92
N VAL A 131 4.53 30.07 -2.12
CA VAL A 131 5.81 29.45 -2.46
C VAL A 131 5.70 27.95 -2.23
N VAL A 132 6.24 27.16 -3.14
CA VAL A 132 6.43 25.72 -2.96
C VAL A 132 7.91 25.47 -2.71
N ALA A 133 8.24 24.96 -1.53
CA ALA A 133 9.60 24.91 -1.03
C ALA A 133 10.49 23.88 -1.73
N TYR A 134 11.80 24.09 -1.64
CA TYR A 134 12.83 23.14 -2.06
C TYR A 134 12.74 21.82 -1.29
N GLY A 135 13.03 20.73 -1.98
CA GLY A 135 13.13 19.38 -1.39
C GLY A 135 11.78 18.74 -1.03
N GLN A 136 10.66 19.42 -1.28
CA GLN A 136 9.33 18.88 -1.02
C GLN A 136 9.00 17.75 -2.02
N ALA A 137 8.34 16.70 -1.54
CA ALA A 137 7.80 15.65 -2.41
C ALA A 137 6.48 16.12 -3.04
N HIS A 138 6.43 16.30 -4.34
CA HIS A 138 5.23 16.74 -5.05
C HIS A 138 4.33 15.56 -5.41
N LEU A 139 3.27 15.32 -4.67
CA LEU A 139 2.37 14.19 -4.88
C LEU A 139 1.70 14.19 -6.27
N HIS A 140 1.43 15.35 -6.85
CA HIS A 140 0.87 15.45 -8.21
C HIS A 140 1.84 14.99 -9.33
N ARG A 141 3.12 14.75 -9.00
CA ARG A 141 4.13 14.13 -9.87
C ARG A 141 4.23 12.62 -9.70
N ALA A 142 3.57 12.08 -8.69
CA ALA A 142 3.55 10.65 -8.46
C ALA A 142 2.85 9.93 -9.61
N ALA A 143 3.33 8.73 -9.94
CA ALA A 143 2.75 7.87 -10.96
C ALA A 143 2.18 6.61 -10.32
N VAL A 144 0.92 6.30 -10.61
CA VAL A 144 0.27 5.06 -10.20
C VAL A 144 0.66 3.91 -11.12
N ASP A 145 0.67 2.69 -10.59
CA ASP A 145 0.84 1.45 -11.36
C ASP A 145 2.08 1.48 -12.26
N ARG A 146 3.23 1.88 -11.68
CA ARG A 146 4.52 1.94 -12.36
C ARG A 146 5.57 1.14 -11.58
N LEU A 147 6.37 0.38 -12.32
CA LEU A 147 7.52 -0.35 -11.76
C LEU A 147 8.69 0.59 -11.42
N GLU A 148 8.77 1.71 -12.12
CA GLU A 148 9.82 2.71 -11.96
C GLU A 148 9.50 3.67 -10.81
N GLU A 149 10.52 4.09 -10.09
CA GLU A 149 10.41 5.10 -9.04
C GLU A 149 10.07 6.46 -9.64
N PRO A 150 9.00 7.15 -9.17
CA PRO A 150 8.60 8.43 -9.73
C PRO A 150 9.55 9.57 -9.31
N ALA A 151 9.75 10.54 -10.20
CA ALA A 151 10.49 11.76 -9.91
C ALA A 151 9.60 12.78 -9.17
N THR A 152 9.50 12.66 -7.86
CA THR A 152 8.62 13.46 -7.00
C THR A 152 9.33 14.58 -6.25
N ILE A 153 10.63 14.44 -5.97
CA ILE A 153 11.37 15.40 -5.13
C ILE A 153 11.77 16.63 -5.93
N HIS A 154 11.28 17.77 -5.51
CA HIS A 154 11.46 19.08 -6.13
C HIS A 154 12.87 19.65 -5.88
N LEU A 155 13.61 19.96 -6.94
CA LEU A 155 14.97 20.52 -6.87
C LEU A 155 15.00 22.02 -7.18
N GLY A 156 14.11 22.78 -6.59
CA GLY A 156 14.03 24.21 -6.76
C GLY A 156 13.01 24.82 -5.83
N VAL A 157 12.71 26.09 -6.05
CA VAL A 157 11.63 26.80 -5.37
C VAL A 157 10.68 27.33 -6.43
N ASP A 158 9.39 27.02 -6.31
CA ASP A 158 8.36 27.61 -7.16
C ASP A 158 7.72 28.79 -6.42
N VAL A 159 7.71 29.96 -7.04
CA VAL A 159 7.06 31.17 -6.52
C VAL A 159 5.90 31.56 -7.43
N LEU A 160 4.69 31.55 -6.89
CA LEU A 160 3.49 31.98 -7.60
C LEU A 160 3.46 33.49 -7.70
N LEU A 161 3.64 34.02 -8.90
CA LEU A 161 3.79 35.44 -9.17
C LEU A 161 2.88 35.89 -10.33
N PRO A 162 2.38 37.12 -10.29
CA PRO A 162 1.67 37.68 -11.43
C PRO A 162 2.55 37.74 -12.68
N ARG A 163 1.93 37.49 -13.85
CA ARG A 163 2.59 37.70 -15.13
C ARG A 163 3.09 39.17 -15.23
N GLY A 164 4.31 39.32 -15.73
CA GLY A 164 4.94 40.63 -15.87
C GLY A 164 5.81 41.02 -14.67
N THR A 165 5.95 40.17 -13.63
CA THR A 165 6.89 40.41 -12.52
C THR A 165 8.32 40.28 -13.05
N ASP A 166 9.16 41.30 -12.79
CA ASP A 166 10.58 41.30 -13.15
C ASP A 166 11.43 40.60 -12.11
N LEU A 167 12.45 39.89 -12.59
CA LEU A 167 13.45 39.17 -11.81
C LEU A 167 14.84 39.72 -12.17
N VAL A 168 15.75 39.79 -11.16
CA VAL A 168 17.10 40.30 -11.37
C VAL A 168 18.14 39.17 -11.34
N ALA A 169 19.30 39.44 -11.94
CA ALA A 169 20.42 38.48 -11.90
C ALA A 169 21.04 38.40 -10.49
N PRO A 170 21.21 37.21 -9.92
CA PRO A 170 21.83 37.08 -8.58
C PRO A 170 23.33 37.39 -8.60
N TRP A 171 23.99 37.12 -9.71
CA TRP A 171 25.42 37.38 -9.95
C TRP A 171 25.68 37.78 -11.41
N SER A 172 26.89 38.14 -11.73
CA SER A 172 27.29 38.47 -13.11
C SER A 172 27.52 37.22 -13.93
N GLY A 173 27.16 37.26 -15.24
CA GLY A 173 27.32 36.11 -16.12
C GLY A 173 26.89 36.37 -17.54
N ARG A 174 26.69 35.27 -18.31
CA ARG A 174 26.19 35.31 -19.68
C ARG A 174 24.94 34.48 -19.85
N LEU A 175 23.96 34.99 -20.59
CA LEU A 175 22.76 34.23 -20.96
C LEU A 175 23.11 33.11 -21.92
N ALA A 176 22.76 31.88 -21.53
CA ALA A 176 22.89 30.70 -22.40
C ALA A 176 21.73 30.64 -23.41
N PRO A 177 21.95 30.03 -24.60
CA PRO A 177 20.85 29.66 -25.48
C PRO A 177 20.03 28.53 -24.82
N THR A 178 18.74 28.75 -24.65
CA THR A 178 17.82 27.81 -24.00
C THR A 178 16.44 27.84 -24.70
N ASP A 179 15.52 26.99 -24.26
CA ASP A 179 14.10 27.08 -24.59
C ASP A 179 13.59 28.50 -24.25
N PRO A 180 12.74 29.12 -25.07
CA PRO A 180 12.22 30.49 -24.83
C PRO A 180 11.54 30.69 -23.46
N TRP A 181 11.12 29.62 -22.79
CA TRP A 181 10.46 29.65 -21.48
C TRP A 181 11.43 29.41 -20.31
N ILE A 182 12.71 29.24 -20.60
CA ILE A 182 13.77 29.04 -19.64
C ILE A 182 14.83 30.12 -19.83
N THR A 183 15.23 30.76 -18.76
CA THR A 183 16.38 31.66 -18.74
C THR A 183 17.48 30.99 -17.92
N ARG A 184 18.63 30.75 -18.52
CA ARG A 184 19.84 30.25 -17.85
C ARG A 184 20.91 31.33 -17.91
N LEU A 185 21.34 31.79 -16.76
CA LEU A 185 22.49 32.67 -16.58
C LEU A 185 23.68 31.82 -16.14
N VAL A 186 24.65 31.65 -17.03
CA VAL A 186 25.94 31.01 -16.72
C VAL A 186 26.80 32.03 -15.98
N GLY A 187 27.00 31.80 -14.70
CA GLY A 187 27.70 32.72 -13.81
C GLY A 187 29.22 32.69 -14.02
N ASP A 188 29.87 33.82 -13.78
CA ASP A 188 31.33 33.95 -13.84
C ASP A 188 32.04 33.17 -12.71
N ASP A 189 31.32 32.84 -11.62
CA ASP A 189 31.80 32.16 -10.42
C ASP A 189 31.61 30.64 -10.45
N GLY A 190 31.23 30.09 -11.62
CA GLY A 190 31.05 28.64 -11.79
C GLY A 190 29.67 28.10 -11.34
N TRP A 191 28.70 28.99 -11.07
CA TRP A 191 27.33 28.65 -10.76
C TRP A 191 26.36 29.22 -11.78
N ASP A 192 25.40 28.41 -12.19
CA ASP A 192 24.32 28.84 -13.07
C ASP A 192 23.03 29.00 -12.27
N VAL A 193 22.27 30.04 -12.58
CA VAL A 193 20.87 30.15 -12.16
C VAL A 193 19.96 29.81 -13.34
N ILE A 194 18.97 28.99 -13.06
CA ILE A 194 17.97 28.54 -14.03
C ILE A 194 16.59 29.04 -13.56
N LEU A 195 15.93 29.78 -14.41
CA LEU A 195 14.58 30.28 -14.18
C LEU A 195 13.65 29.71 -15.26
N SER A 196 12.62 28.97 -14.87
CA SER A 196 11.57 28.49 -15.77
C SER A 196 10.27 29.28 -15.55
N GLY A 197 9.43 29.38 -16.60
CA GLY A 197 8.21 30.18 -16.53
C GLY A 197 8.43 31.68 -16.78
N VAL A 198 9.55 32.04 -17.42
CA VAL A 198 9.98 33.42 -17.64
C VAL A 198 10.46 33.63 -19.08
N PHE A 199 10.44 34.91 -19.53
CA PHE A 199 11.13 35.36 -20.75
C PHE A 199 12.34 36.21 -20.37
N PRO A 200 13.52 35.99 -20.99
CA PRO A 200 14.69 36.80 -20.74
C PRO A 200 14.53 38.21 -21.36
N HIS A 201 15.03 39.24 -20.68
CA HIS A 201 15.04 40.60 -21.19
C HIS A 201 16.07 40.86 -22.28
N ARG A 202 17.05 39.96 -22.45
CA ARG A 202 18.15 40.09 -23.43
C ARG A 202 18.32 38.80 -24.22
N ALA A 203 18.89 38.93 -25.39
CA ALA A 203 19.20 37.78 -26.26
C ALA A 203 20.27 36.87 -25.65
N ALA A 204 20.27 35.59 -26.04
CA ALA A 204 21.33 34.62 -25.69
C ALA A 204 22.71 35.17 -26.09
N GLY A 205 23.73 34.88 -25.28
CA GLY A 205 25.09 35.42 -25.40
C GLY A 205 25.31 36.78 -24.72
N SER A 206 24.24 37.51 -24.36
CA SER A 206 24.36 38.79 -23.66
C SER A 206 24.97 38.64 -22.28
N ARG A 207 25.82 39.60 -21.91
CA ARG A 207 26.34 39.73 -20.55
C ARG A 207 25.34 40.46 -19.66
N VAL A 208 25.12 39.97 -18.43
CA VAL A 208 24.26 40.58 -17.43
C VAL A 208 25.09 40.72 -16.13
N ARG A 209 24.98 41.85 -15.43
CA ARG A 209 25.62 42.06 -14.12
C ARG A 209 24.66 41.70 -13.01
N GLY A 210 25.20 41.30 -11.85
CA GLY A 210 24.40 41.10 -10.62
C GLY A 210 23.53 42.34 -10.33
N GLY A 211 22.27 42.12 -9.99
CA GLY A 211 21.27 43.16 -9.75
C GLY A 211 20.62 43.76 -10.99
N GLU A 212 21.10 43.48 -12.24
CA GLU A 212 20.42 43.93 -13.46
C GLU A 212 19.17 43.08 -13.77
N PRO A 213 18.13 43.68 -14.45
CA PRO A 213 16.96 42.92 -14.93
C PRO A 213 17.36 41.73 -15.80
N LEU A 214 16.91 40.53 -15.41
CA LEU A 214 17.26 39.28 -16.05
C LEU A 214 16.12 38.73 -16.90
N ALA A 215 14.93 38.58 -16.32
CA ALA A 215 13.79 37.96 -16.97
C ALA A 215 12.47 38.43 -16.36
N GLN A 216 11.35 38.16 -17.06
CA GLN A 216 10.01 38.49 -16.61
C GLN A 216 9.09 37.26 -16.62
N VAL A 217 8.26 37.12 -15.56
CA VAL A 217 7.30 36.01 -15.41
C VAL A 217 6.28 35.98 -16.55
N THR A 218 6.06 34.79 -17.09
CA THR A 218 5.11 34.52 -18.18
C THR A 218 4.03 33.50 -17.77
N THR A 219 3.36 32.87 -18.74
CA THR A 219 2.34 31.83 -18.47
C THR A 219 2.98 30.52 -18.10
N SER A 220 2.38 29.78 -17.17
CA SER A 220 2.82 28.42 -16.83
C SER A 220 2.58 27.43 -17.98
N ARG A 221 3.53 26.53 -18.23
CA ARG A 221 3.38 25.34 -19.09
C ARG A 221 2.85 24.13 -18.34
N ASP A 222 3.01 24.08 -17.03
CA ASP A 222 2.47 23.00 -16.22
C ASP A 222 0.96 23.20 -15.99
N PRO A 223 0.11 22.27 -16.45
CA PRO A 223 -1.33 22.38 -16.28
C PRO A 223 -1.78 22.33 -14.81
N ALA A 224 -0.96 21.76 -13.93
CA ALA A 224 -1.22 21.67 -12.49
C ALA A 224 -0.85 22.96 -11.74
N LEU A 225 -0.01 23.84 -12.31
CA LEU A 225 0.49 25.03 -11.63
C LEU A 225 -0.07 26.32 -12.25
N PRO A 226 -0.45 27.34 -11.45
CA PRO A 226 -0.74 28.69 -11.95
C PRO A 226 0.54 29.35 -12.46
N GLU A 227 0.46 30.65 -12.81
CA GLU A 227 1.64 31.43 -13.20
C GLU A 227 2.64 31.44 -12.04
N HIS A 228 3.87 31.03 -12.32
CA HIS A 228 4.95 30.91 -11.34
C HIS A 228 6.32 31.04 -12.01
N VAL A 229 7.34 31.29 -11.22
CA VAL A 229 8.73 31.06 -11.59
C VAL A 229 9.26 29.85 -10.80
N HIS A 230 9.91 28.92 -11.51
CA HIS A 230 10.74 27.90 -10.91
C HIS A 230 12.18 28.40 -10.87
N LEU A 231 12.76 28.48 -9.69
CA LEU A 231 14.13 28.91 -9.45
C LEU A 231 14.99 27.70 -9.04
N GLN A 232 16.09 27.50 -9.77
CA GLN A 232 17.05 26.43 -9.49
C GLN A 232 18.48 26.92 -9.67
N VAL A 233 19.44 26.36 -8.91
CA VAL A 233 20.87 26.63 -9.06
C VAL A 233 21.65 25.33 -9.25
N VAL A 234 22.66 25.38 -10.11
CA VAL A 234 23.52 24.23 -10.44
C VAL A 234 24.96 24.71 -10.70
N PRO A 235 25.98 23.86 -10.52
CA PRO A 235 27.32 24.15 -11.04
C PRO A 235 27.30 24.32 -12.56
N SER A 236 28.13 25.18 -13.09
CA SER A 236 28.19 25.45 -14.54
C SER A 236 28.48 24.17 -15.33
N GLY A 237 27.67 23.94 -16.35
CA GLY A 237 27.74 22.72 -17.17
C GLY A 237 26.87 21.57 -16.69
N VAL A 238 26.34 21.60 -15.47
CA VAL A 238 25.41 20.58 -14.97
C VAL A 238 24.00 20.85 -15.51
N HIS A 239 23.33 19.78 -15.93
CA HIS A 239 21.89 19.80 -16.29
C HIS A 239 21.14 19.01 -15.23
N ALA A 240 20.37 19.70 -14.37
CA ALA A 240 19.53 19.09 -13.37
C ALA A 240 18.05 19.16 -13.81
N PRO A 241 17.28 18.07 -13.61
CA PRO A 241 15.84 18.11 -13.77
C PRO A 241 15.19 18.93 -12.64
N THR A 242 13.96 19.34 -12.82
CA THR A 242 13.19 20.06 -11.77
C THR A 242 12.73 19.13 -10.66
N HIS A 243 12.56 17.85 -10.97
CA HIS A 243 12.17 16.80 -10.01
C HIS A 243 13.01 15.56 -10.23
N VAL A 244 13.28 14.84 -9.14
CA VAL A 244 14.12 13.62 -9.14
C VAL A 244 13.47 12.51 -8.32
N PRO A 245 13.84 11.24 -8.58
CA PRO A 245 13.43 10.14 -7.73
C PRO A 245 13.94 10.32 -6.28
N PRO A 246 13.15 9.92 -5.27
CA PRO A 246 13.57 9.98 -3.87
C PRO A 246 14.92 9.32 -3.58
N SER A 247 15.21 8.17 -4.21
CA SER A 247 16.49 7.45 -4.06
C SER A 247 17.72 8.26 -4.49
N LEU A 248 17.54 9.21 -5.41
CA LEU A 248 18.61 10.08 -5.93
C LEU A 248 18.61 11.48 -5.32
N ALA A 249 17.58 11.86 -4.55
CA ALA A 249 17.41 13.22 -4.05
C ALA A 249 18.61 13.71 -3.23
N GLY A 250 19.17 12.87 -2.36
CA GLY A 250 20.34 13.22 -1.56
C GLY A 250 21.59 13.48 -2.39
N LEU A 251 21.78 12.79 -3.54
CA LEU A 251 22.89 13.05 -4.47
C LEU A 251 22.64 14.33 -5.26
N TRP A 252 21.41 14.52 -5.74
CA TRP A 252 21.06 15.73 -6.48
C TRP A 252 21.14 17.00 -5.64
N ALA A 253 20.88 16.93 -4.33
CA ALA A 253 21.02 18.06 -3.43
C ALA A 253 22.48 18.62 -3.38
N HIS A 254 23.48 17.81 -3.70
CA HIS A 254 24.86 18.26 -3.87
C HIS A 254 25.11 19.00 -5.19
N LEU A 255 24.35 18.68 -6.23
CA LEU A 255 24.49 19.32 -7.56
C LEU A 255 23.44 20.41 -7.81
N SER A 256 22.37 20.42 -7.08
CA SER A 256 21.32 21.43 -7.14
C SER A 256 20.86 21.77 -5.71
N PRO A 257 21.64 22.57 -4.97
CA PRO A 257 21.32 22.95 -3.61
C PRO A 257 20.11 23.90 -3.53
N ASP A 258 19.57 24.08 -2.33
CA ASP A 258 18.43 24.98 -2.10
C ASP A 258 18.73 26.41 -2.56
N PRO A 259 17.97 26.94 -3.56
CA PRO A 259 18.12 28.31 -4.02
C PRO A 259 17.42 29.34 -3.12
N GLY A 260 16.76 28.92 -2.05
CA GLY A 260 16.03 29.80 -1.12
C GLY A 260 16.78 31.05 -0.67
N PRO A 261 18.11 31.01 -0.41
CA PRO A 261 18.88 32.19 -0.06
C PRO A 261 18.86 33.31 -1.13
N LEU A 262 18.48 33.01 -2.37
CA LEU A 262 18.32 33.99 -3.44
C LEU A 262 16.95 34.73 -3.43
N LEU A 263 16.07 34.37 -2.51
CA LEU A 263 14.74 34.95 -2.33
C LEU A 263 14.64 35.65 -0.96
N LEU A 264 14.52 36.99 -0.95
CA LEU A 264 14.33 37.70 0.30
C LEU A 264 12.93 37.45 0.86
N GLY A 265 12.83 37.16 2.15
CA GLY A 265 11.55 36.93 2.84
C GLY A 265 11.06 35.49 2.76
N LEU A 266 11.79 34.56 2.13
CA LEU A 266 11.45 33.14 2.16
C LEU A 266 11.75 32.55 3.54
N PRO A 267 10.77 31.91 4.20
CA PRO A 267 11.06 31.14 5.42
C PRO A 267 11.92 29.90 5.08
N PRO A 268 12.72 29.40 6.04
CA PRO A 268 13.49 28.18 5.81
C PRO A 268 12.56 27.01 5.48
N ALA A 269 12.97 26.18 4.51
CA ALA A 269 12.23 24.98 4.15
C ALA A 269 12.08 24.05 5.37
N ALA A 270 10.90 23.46 5.53
CA ALA A 270 10.69 22.42 6.53
C ALA A 270 11.59 21.20 6.20
N PRO A 271 12.21 20.57 7.21
CA PRO A 271 13.01 19.38 6.98
C PRO A 271 12.10 18.26 6.45
N ARG A 272 12.59 17.49 5.50
CA ARG A 272 11.87 16.29 5.03
C ARG A 272 11.69 15.30 6.18
N PRO A 273 10.56 14.57 6.21
CA PRO A 273 10.40 13.43 7.11
C PRO A 273 11.56 12.44 6.94
N ASP A 274 12.03 11.90 8.05
CA ASP A 274 13.10 10.90 8.09
C ASP A 274 12.51 9.57 8.55
N ALA A 275 12.33 8.63 7.61
CA ALA A 275 11.75 7.33 7.89
C ALA A 275 12.59 6.49 8.87
N HIS A 276 13.94 6.59 8.79
CA HIS A 276 14.82 5.89 9.73
C HIS A 276 14.71 6.47 11.15
N ALA A 277 14.62 7.80 11.28
CA ALA A 277 14.38 8.44 12.59
C ALA A 277 13.00 8.06 13.16
N LEU A 278 11.98 7.92 12.30
CA LEU A 278 10.66 7.43 12.71
C LEU A 278 10.75 5.99 13.21
N MET A 279 11.47 5.13 12.49
CA MET A 279 11.65 3.72 12.87
C MET A 279 12.35 3.59 14.22
N ALA A 280 13.44 4.32 14.46
CA ALA A 280 14.12 4.36 15.75
C ALA A 280 13.20 4.80 16.90
N ARG A 281 12.32 5.79 16.66
CA ARG A 281 11.31 6.22 17.64
C ARG A 281 10.25 5.15 17.89
N ARG A 282 9.83 4.44 16.83
CA ARG A 282 8.89 3.31 16.93
C ARG A 282 9.46 2.19 17.82
N GLU A 283 10.70 1.78 17.57
CA GLU A 283 11.39 0.77 18.37
C GLU A 283 11.57 1.16 19.83
N ALA A 284 11.82 2.44 20.08
CA ALA A 284 11.95 2.96 21.45
C ALA A 284 10.61 3.05 22.21
N ALA A 285 9.48 3.19 21.53
CA ALA A 285 8.18 3.46 22.14
C ALA A 285 7.22 2.26 22.14
N LEU A 286 7.30 1.36 21.15
CA LEU A 286 6.39 0.24 21.01
C LEU A 286 7.03 -1.08 21.43
N ALA A 287 6.22 -2.02 21.88
CA ALA A 287 6.71 -3.35 22.23
C ALA A 287 7.29 -4.07 21.00
N SER A 288 8.45 -4.69 21.14
CA SER A 288 9.20 -5.35 20.06
C SER A 288 8.43 -6.47 19.34
N VAL A 289 7.40 -7.02 19.96
CA VAL A 289 6.49 -8.01 19.36
C VAL A 289 5.50 -7.41 18.36
N GLN A 290 5.40 -6.07 18.27
CA GLN A 290 4.61 -5.38 17.25
C GLN A 290 5.43 -5.26 15.96
N GLN A 291 5.56 -6.37 15.25
CA GLN A 291 6.36 -6.51 14.05
C GLN A 291 5.91 -5.57 12.92
N HIS A 292 6.76 -5.38 11.94
CA HIS A 292 6.50 -4.75 10.64
C HIS A 292 6.81 -5.76 9.53
N TYR A 293 6.29 -5.53 8.33
CA TYR A 293 6.36 -6.53 7.25
C TYR A 293 7.73 -6.61 6.56
N TRP A 294 8.47 -5.51 6.48
CA TRP A 294 9.70 -5.41 5.70
C TRP A 294 10.87 -4.99 6.59
N ALA A 295 12.09 -5.29 6.15
CA ALA A 295 13.31 -4.91 6.87
C ALA A 295 13.46 -3.38 6.97
N ASP A 296 13.11 -2.66 5.89
CA ASP A 296 13.08 -1.21 5.83
C ASP A 296 11.69 -0.73 5.37
N PRO A 297 10.72 -0.60 6.29
CA PRO A 297 9.36 -0.26 5.95
C PRO A 297 9.22 1.20 5.51
N PRO A 298 8.51 1.51 4.40
CA PRO A 298 8.23 2.87 3.99
C PRO A 298 7.37 3.58 5.03
N GLN A 299 7.61 4.88 5.23
CA GLN A 299 6.74 5.72 6.04
C GLN A 299 5.50 6.09 5.23
N ILE A 300 4.41 5.37 5.44
CA ILE A 300 3.14 5.60 4.75
C ILE A 300 2.38 6.76 5.42
N GLU A 301 2.01 7.76 4.64
CA GLU A 301 1.29 8.95 5.11
C GLU A 301 -0.07 9.16 4.45
N ARG A 302 -0.30 8.54 3.30
CA ARG A 302 -1.56 8.68 2.57
C ARG A 302 -2.03 7.36 1.98
N GLY A 303 -3.33 7.23 1.83
CA GLY A 303 -3.95 6.19 1.03
C GLY A 303 -5.06 6.76 0.17
N TRP A 304 -5.25 6.20 -1.03
CA TRP A 304 -6.34 6.54 -1.93
C TRP A 304 -6.74 5.33 -2.77
N ARG A 305 -8.02 4.93 -2.69
CA ARG A 305 -8.51 3.72 -3.35
C ARG A 305 -7.67 2.51 -2.96
N HIS A 306 -7.06 1.81 -3.92
CA HIS A 306 -6.21 0.64 -3.70
C HIS A 306 -4.71 0.98 -3.63
N HIS A 307 -4.37 2.24 -3.40
CA HIS A 307 -2.97 2.70 -3.32
C HIS A 307 -2.63 3.25 -1.93
N LEU A 308 -1.38 3.01 -1.53
CA LEU A 308 -0.72 3.64 -0.39
C LEU A 308 0.39 4.57 -0.90
N MET A 309 0.71 5.61 -0.16
CA MET A 309 1.70 6.61 -0.54
C MET A 309 2.60 6.91 0.64
N ASP A 310 3.90 6.86 0.41
CA ASP A 310 4.88 7.24 1.42
C ASP A 310 5.15 8.76 1.45
N VAL A 311 5.98 9.18 2.41
CA VAL A 311 6.37 10.60 2.60
C VAL A 311 7.11 11.18 1.41
N ASP A 312 7.71 10.35 0.58
CA ASP A 312 8.47 10.73 -0.60
C ASP A 312 7.61 10.79 -1.88
N GLY A 313 6.32 10.50 -1.75
CA GLY A 313 5.36 10.51 -2.85
C GLY A 313 5.43 9.28 -3.75
N ARG A 314 6.12 8.22 -3.32
CA ARG A 314 6.05 6.95 -4.01
C ARG A 314 4.71 6.29 -3.76
N ILE A 315 4.11 5.76 -4.81
CA ILE A 315 2.82 5.07 -4.75
C ILE A 315 3.05 3.56 -4.79
N TYR A 316 2.34 2.86 -3.91
CA TYR A 316 2.34 1.41 -3.81
C TYR A 316 0.93 0.89 -4.04
N LEU A 317 0.79 -0.14 -4.88
CA LEU A 317 -0.43 -0.94 -4.94
C LEU A 317 -0.56 -1.74 -3.64
N ASP A 318 -1.67 -1.59 -2.94
CA ASP A 318 -1.97 -2.39 -1.75
C ASP A 318 -2.62 -3.71 -2.15
N ALA A 319 -1.84 -4.78 -2.17
CA ALA A 319 -2.33 -6.11 -2.51
C ALA A 319 -2.70 -6.96 -1.27
N VAL A 320 -2.58 -6.43 -0.04
CA VAL A 320 -2.70 -7.26 1.18
C VAL A 320 -3.76 -6.77 2.18
N ASN A 321 -4.13 -5.49 2.16
CA ASN A 321 -4.92 -4.88 3.23
C ASN A 321 -6.43 -5.06 3.04
N ASN A 322 -6.97 -6.17 3.53
CA ASN A 322 -8.40 -6.46 3.47
C ASN A 322 -9.26 -5.70 4.50
N VAL A 323 -8.65 -4.86 5.34
CA VAL A 323 -9.38 -4.02 6.30
C VAL A 323 -10.06 -2.85 5.59
N ALA A 324 -9.37 -2.23 4.63
CA ALA A 324 -9.90 -1.16 3.79
C ALA A 324 -10.64 -1.75 2.58
N VAL A 325 -11.79 -2.37 2.81
CA VAL A 325 -12.54 -3.11 1.77
C VAL A 325 -12.95 -2.24 0.58
N LEU A 326 -13.34 -0.98 0.83
CA LEU A 326 -13.69 0.01 -0.21
C LEU A 326 -12.46 0.70 -0.81
N GLY A 327 -11.29 0.46 -0.25
CA GLY A 327 -10.09 1.23 -0.46
C GLY A 327 -9.87 2.28 0.62
N HIS A 328 -8.66 2.86 0.56
CA HIS A 328 -8.18 3.86 1.51
C HIS A 328 -8.91 5.20 1.30
N SER A 329 -9.12 5.91 2.40
CA SER A 329 -9.68 7.29 2.42
C SER A 329 -10.99 7.43 1.65
N HIS A 330 -11.87 6.42 1.71
CA HIS A 330 -13.14 6.45 0.98
C HIS A 330 -14.03 7.61 1.42
N PRO A 331 -14.45 8.53 0.52
CA PRO A 331 -15.08 9.80 0.89
C PRO A 331 -16.39 9.61 1.66
N ALA A 332 -17.22 8.62 1.29
CA ALA A 332 -18.49 8.37 1.97
C ALA A 332 -18.29 7.96 3.44
N VAL A 333 -17.29 7.11 3.73
CA VAL A 333 -16.97 6.69 5.10
C VAL A 333 -16.39 7.85 5.90
N ALA A 334 -15.38 8.54 5.33
CA ALA A 334 -14.72 9.69 5.97
C ALA A 334 -15.74 10.78 6.35
N SER A 335 -16.64 11.14 5.42
CA SER A 335 -17.68 12.15 5.62
C SER A 335 -18.74 11.71 6.65
N ALA A 336 -19.17 10.44 6.60
CA ALA A 336 -20.16 9.91 7.55
C ALA A 336 -19.62 9.92 8.99
N VAL A 337 -18.39 9.44 9.19
CA VAL A 337 -17.72 9.43 10.49
C VAL A 337 -17.49 10.86 11.01
N ALA A 338 -16.93 11.74 10.18
CA ALA A 338 -16.65 13.13 10.57
C ALA A 338 -17.92 13.88 10.96
N ARG A 339 -19.02 13.69 10.22
CA ARG A 339 -20.34 14.27 10.55
C ARG A 339 -20.86 13.73 11.87
N GLN A 340 -20.80 12.40 12.04
CA GLN A 340 -21.34 11.74 13.24
C GLN A 340 -20.59 12.15 14.51
N LEU A 341 -19.25 12.24 14.45
CA LEU A 341 -18.43 12.71 15.58
C LEU A 341 -18.75 14.15 16.01
N ARG A 342 -19.12 15.02 15.07
CA ARG A 342 -19.56 16.39 15.39
C ARG A 342 -20.96 16.46 16.01
N THR A 343 -21.78 15.40 15.84
CA THR A 343 -23.17 15.38 16.33
C THR A 343 -23.29 14.64 17.66
N LEU A 344 -22.89 13.38 17.66
CA LEU A 344 -22.98 12.49 18.82
C LEU A 344 -22.06 11.29 18.65
N ASN A 345 -21.25 11.00 19.67
CA ASN A 345 -20.61 9.68 19.81
C ASN A 345 -20.75 9.21 21.27
N THR A 346 -21.42 8.07 21.50
CA THR A 346 -21.75 7.54 22.81
C THR A 346 -21.83 6.00 22.75
N ASN A 347 -22.28 5.35 23.82
CA ASN A 347 -22.38 3.90 23.90
C ASN A 347 -23.79 3.38 23.59
N SER A 348 -23.90 2.07 23.37
CA SER A 348 -25.11 1.37 22.93
C SER A 348 -26.26 1.33 23.95
N ARG A 349 -26.07 1.83 25.18
CA ARG A 349 -27.17 1.94 26.17
C ARG A 349 -28.12 3.10 25.91
N PHE A 350 -27.70 4.06 25.07
CA PHE A 350 -28.57 5.10 24.56
C PHE A 350 -29.26 4.61 23.28
N ASN A 351 -30.49 5.01 23.07
CA ASN A 351 -31.23 4.66 21.85
C ASN A 351 -30.95 5.71 20.76
N TYR A 352 -30.27 5.31 19.67
CA TYR A 352 -29.99 6.18 18.53
C TYR A 352 -30.17 5.42 17.21
N GLY A 353 -30.60 6.13 16.16
CA GLY A 353 -31.07 5.55 14.90
C GLY A 353 -29.99 4.73 14.16
N ALA A 354 -28.75 5.23 14.09
CA ALA A 354 -27.67 4.55 13.35
C ALA A 354 -27.37 3.14 13.86
N HIS A 355 -27.55 2.88 15.16
CA HIS A 355 -27.37 1.54 15.74
C HIS A 355 -28.36 0.53 15.18
N VAL A 356 -29.63 0.93 15.12
CA VAL A 356 -30.73 0.10 14.63
C VAL A 356 -30.64 -0.04 13.11
N GLU A 357 -30.42 1.07 12.40
CA GLU A 357 -30.27 1.08 10.94
C GLU A 357 -29.16 0.15 10.47
N PHE A 358 -27.98 0.20 11.10
CA PHE A 358 -26.88 -0.71 10.77
C PHE A 358 -27.26 -2.18 11.02
N ALA A 359 -27.88 -2.49 12.17
CA ALA A 359 -28.31 -3.85 12.47
C ALA A 359 -29.33 -4.37 11.45
N GLU A 360 -30.32 -3.55 11.06
CA GLU A 360 -31.33 -3.90 10.04
C GLU A 360 -30.69 -4.11 8.67
N MET A 361 -29.78 -3.22 8.23
CA MET A 361 -29.06 -3.37 6.97
C MET A 361 -28.21 -4.63 6.94
N LEU A 362 -27.52 -4.94 8.04
CA LEU A 362 -26.70 -6.14 8.15
C LEU A 362 -27.56 -7.41 8.08
N LEU A 363 -28.66 -7.47 8.84
CA LEU A 363 -29.59 -8.60 8.83
C LEU A 363 -30.26 -8.79 7.46
N ALA A 364 -30.50 -7.72 6.70
CA ALA A 364 -31.03 -7.82 5.34
C ALA A 364 -30.08 -8.56 4.37
N THR A 365 -28.80 -8.71 4.68
CA THR A 365 -27.83 -9.47 3.91
C THR A 365 -27.70 -10.93 4.35
N MET A 366 -28.35 -11.32 5.46
CA MET A 366 -28.22 -12.64 6.08
C MET A 366 -29.40 -13.56 5.73
N PRO A 367 -29.22 -14.89 5.81
CA PRO A 367 -30.35 -15.83 5.84
C PRO A 367 -31.31 -15.51 7.00
N ALA A 368 -32.61 -15.75 6.79
CA ALA A 368 -33.68 -15.39 7.74
C ALA A 368 -33.52 -16.02 9.15
N GLU A 369 -32.79 -17.12 9.25
CA GLU A 369 -32.48 -17.80 10.51
C GLU A 369 -31.52 -17.04 11.42
N LEU A 370 -30.71 -16.13 10.83
CA LEU A 370 -29.72 -15.28 11.51
C LEU A 370 -30.35 -13.91 11.75
N ASP A 371 -31.04 -13.74 12.87
CA ASP A 371 -31.95 -12.61 13.10
C ASP A 371 -31.61 -11.78 14.35
N ARG A 372 -30.43 -11.99 14.97
CA ARG A 372 -29.95 -11.22 16.13
C ARG A 372 -28.52 -10.75 15.94
N VAL A 373 -28.25 -9.50 16.32
CA VAL A 373 -26.95 -8.84 16.16
C VAL A 373 -26.43 -8.36 17.51
N PHE A 374 -25.16 -8.64 17.78
CA PHE A 374 -24.36 -7.99 18.83
C PHE A 374 -23.30 -7.15 18.15
N LEU A 375 -23.12 -5.89 18.57
CA LEU A 375 -22.12 -4.99 18.02
C LEU A 375 -20.92 -4.84 18.96
N LEU A 376 -19.71 -4.97 18.41
CA LEU A 376 -18.44 -4.92 19.11
C LEU A 376 -17.44 -4.02 18.32
N ALA A 377 -16.16 -4.06 18.68
CA ALA A 377 -15.14 -3.20 18.05
C ALA A 377 -14.06 -3.98 17.27
N SER A 378 -13.88 -5.28 17.52
CA SER A 378 -12.81 -6.09 16.89
C SER A 378 -13.24 -7.52 16.58
N GLY A 379 -12.52 -8.17 15.66
CA GLY A 379 -12.75 -9.59 15.34
C GLY A 379 -12.47 -10.53 16.51
N SER A 380 -11.45 -10.24 17.31
CA SER A 380 -11.15 -11.05 18.50
C SER A 380 -12.28 -11.04 19.52
N GLU A 381 -12.90 -9.86 19.75
CA GLU A 381 -14.08 -9.75 20.61
C GLU A 381 -15.28 -10.52 20.03
N THR A 382 -15.45 -10.53 18.70
CA THR A 382 -16.56 -11.29 18.08
C THR A 382 -16.40 -12.79 18.28
N VAL A 383 -15.20 -13.31 18.17
CA VAL A 383 -14.92 -14.74 18.40
C VAL A 383 -15.06 -15.10 19.87
N ASP A 384 -14.53 -14.30 20.80
CA ASP A 384 -14.74 -14.51 22.24
C ASP A 384 -16.25 -14.56 22.59
N LEU A 385 -17.03 -13.62 22.07
CA LEU A 385 -18.47 -13.63 22.30
C LEU A 385 -19.16 -14.84 21.64
N ALA A 386 -18.78 -15.21 20.42
CA ALA A 386 -19.34 -16.36 19.72
C ALA A 386 -19.11 -17.67 20.48
N LEU A 387 -17.90 -17.87 21.01
CA LEU A 387 -17.57 -19.03 21.85
C LEU A 387 -18.37 -19.03 23.15
N ARG A 388 -18.54 -17.87 23.77
CA ARG A 388 -19.35 -17.72 24.97
C ARG A 388 -20.83 -17.99 24.73
N LEU A 389 -21.40 -17.47 23.64
CA LEU A 389 -22.75 -17.76 23.17
C LEU A 389 -22.96 -19.27 22.94
N ALA A 390 -22.02 -19.92 22.26
CA ALA A 390 -22.05 -21.35 21.98
C ALA A 390 -22.05 -22.18 23.28
N ARG A 391 -21.15 -21.87 24.20
CA ARG A 391 -21.06 -22.56 25.50
C ARG A 391 -22.32 -22.42 26.35
N THR A 392 -22.86 -21.21 26.44
CA THR A 392 -24.09 -20.94 27.18
C THR A 392 -25.28 -21.68 26.57
N TYR A 393 -25.37 -21.72 25.24
CA TYR A 393 -26.49 -22.36 24.54
C TYR A 393 -26.45 -23.89 24.64
N THR A 394 -25.27 -24.49 24.45
CA THR A 394 -25.12 -25.96 24.42
C THR A 394 -24.88 -26.59 25.80
N GLY A 395 -24.41 -25.79 26.76
CA GLY A 395 -23.89 -26.30 28.04
C GLY A 395 -22.52 -27.02 27.91
N GLY A 396 -22.03 -27.20 26.69
CA GLY A 396 -20.70 -27.77 26.41
C GLY A 396 -19.59 -26.74 26.54
N ARG A 397 -18.33 -27.23 26.58
CA ARG A 397 -17.16 -26.35 26.52
C ARG A 397 -16.28 -26.63 25.31
N ASP A 398 -16.29 -27.87 24.84
CA ASP A 398 -15.38 -28.37 23.81
C ASP A 398 -15.62 -27.71 22.46
N THR A 399 -14.55 -27.19 21.89
CA THR A 399 -14.61 -26.49 20.60
C THR A 399 -13.67 -27.16 19.61
N ILE A 400 -14.16 -27.45 18.41
CA ILE A 400 -13.36 -27.97 17.30
C ILE A 400 -12.99 -26.79 16.40
N ALA A 401 -11.71 -26.64 16.10
CA ALA A 401 -11.16 -25.66 15.16
C ALA A 401 -10.26 -26.36 14.13
N LEU A 402 -9.91 -25.68 13.05
CA LEU A 402 -8.96 -26.21 12.07
C LEU A 402 -7.53 -25.88 12.47
N ARG A 403 -6.56 -26.74 12.13
CA ARG A 403 -5.15 -26.40 12.17
C ARG A 403 -4.89 -25.21 11.23
N THR A 404 -3.85 -24.44 11.54
CA THR A 404 -3.43 -23.25 10.75
C THR A 404 -4.44 -22.11 10.72
N ALA A 405 -5.57 -22.21 11.44
CA ALA A 405 -6.57 -21.15 11.53
C ALA A 405 -6.14 -20.02 12.48
N TYR A 406 -6.61 -18.82 12.21
CA TYR A 406 -6.45 -17.64 13.07
C TYR A 406 -7.80 -16.96 13.30
N HIS A 407 -8.21 -16.87 14.57
CA HIS A 407 -9.50 -16.33 14.98
C HIS A 407 -9.38 -15.11 15.91
N GLY A 408 -8.18 -14.70 16.26
CA GLY A 408 -7.92 -13.53 17.09
C GLY A 408 -6.82 -13.76 18.13
N TRP A 409 -6.56 -12.72 18.94
CA TRP A 409 -5.45 -12.68 19.89
C TRP A 409 -5.88 -12.55 21.36
N THR A 410 -7.17 -12.40 21.65
CA THR A 410 -7.71 -12.46 23.02
C THR A 410 -7.68 -13.89 23.53
N THR A 411 -7.71 -14.11 24.85
CA THR A 411 -7.47 -15.43 25.46
C THR A 411 -8.24 -16.55 24.78
N ALA A 412 -9.57 -16.45 24.64
CA ALA A 412 -10.34 -17.56 24.07
C ALA A 412 -10.22 -17.65 22.54
N SER A 413 -10.06 -16.52 21.84
CA SER A 413 -9.85 -16.53 20.38
C SER A 413 -8.44 -17.03 20.00
N ASP A 414 -7.40 -16.75 20.81
CA ASP A 414 -6.05 -17.30 20.63
C ASP A 414 -6.02 -18.82 20.93
N GLU A 415 -6.75 -19.27 21.97
CA GLU A 415 -6.83 -20.68 22.30
C GLU A 415 -7.42 -21.55 21.18
N VAL A 416 -8.35 -21.03 20.36
CA VAL A 416 -8.89 -21.72 19.17
C VAL A 416 -8.10 -21.42 17.89
N SER A 417 -7.15 -20.48 17.93
CA SER A 417 -6.20 -20.23 16.85
C SER A 417 -5.01 -21.18 16.94
N SER A 418 -4.48 -21.60 15.80
CA SER A 418 -3.36 -22.54 15.75
C SER A 418 -2.32 -22.19 14.70
N ALA A 419 -2.43 -20.99 14.10
CA ALA A 419 -1.45 -20.45 13.16
C ALA A 419 -0.13 -20.15 13.88
N LEU A 420 0.94 -20.86 13.50
CA LEU A 420 2.25 -20.76 14.17
C LEU A 420 2.97 -19.45 13.90
N MET A 421 2.64 -18.75 12.81
CA MET A 421 3.19 -17.42 12.53
C MET A 421 2.70 -16.36 13.53
N ASP A 422 1.46 -16.49 14.02
CA ASP A 422 0.87 -15.54 14.98
C ASP A 422 1.20 -15.93 16.43
N ASN A 423 1.17 -17.24 16.73
CA ASN A 423 1.53 -17.79 18.03
C ASN A 423 2.39 -19.05 17.88
N PRO A 424 3.74 -18.94 17.90
CA PRO A 424 4.64 -20.10 17.76
C PRO A 424 4.43 -21.19 18.81
N ARG A 425 3.74 -20.89 19.91
CA ARG A 425 3.44 -21.83 21.00
C ARG A 425 2.01 -22.37 20.97
N ALA A 426 1.19 -22.00 19.99
CA ALA A 426 -0.24 -22.34 19.93
C ALA A 426 -0.52 -23.83 20.12
N LEU A 427 0.29 -24.71 19.53
CA LEU A 427 0.14 -26.16 19.69
C LEU A 427 0.58 -26.69 21.04
N LEU A 428 1.44 -25.99 21.79
CA LEU A 428 1.99 -26.39 23.09
C LEU A 428 1.13 -25.88 24.25
N THR A 429 0.52 -24.71 24.11
CA THR A 429 -0.24 -24.02 25.17
C THR A 429 -1.75 -24.21 25.07
N ARG A 430 -2.22 -24.91 24.04
CA ARG A 430 -3.64 -25.13 23.78
C ARG A 430 -4.31 -25.88 24.93
N PRO A 431 -5.46 -25.41 25.42
CA PRO A 431 -6.21 -26.07 26.48
C PRO A 431 -6.89 -27.36 26.00
N ASP A 432 -7.26 -28.22 26.94
CA ASP A 432 -7.85 -29.53 26.71
C ASP A 432 -9.26 -29.52 26.11
N TRP A 433 -9.91 -28.35 26.09
CA TRP A 433 -11.22 -28.18 25.52
C TRP A 433 -11.18 -27.74 24.02
N VAL A 434 -9.98 -27.53 23.45
CA VAL A 434 -9.80 -27.21 22.03
C VAL A 434 -9.27 -28.42 21.27
N HIS A 435 -10.01 -28.86 20.28
CA HIS A 435 -9.70 -29.99 19.41
C HIS A 435 -9.40 -29.51 18.01
N LEU A 436 -8.27 -29.92 17.43
CA LEU A 436 -7.87 -29.49 16.09
C LEU A 436 -8.14 -30.58 15.06
N ALA A 437 -8.95 -30.27 14.07
CA ALA A 437 -9.13 -31.07 12.87
C ALA A 437 -8.14 -30.65 11.77
N GLU A 438 -7.82 -31.57 10.86
CA GLU A 438 -6.96 -31.29 9.73
C GLU A 438 -7.61 -30.26 8.78
N PRO A 439 -6.88 -29.23 8.34
CA PRO A 439 -7.40 -28.24 7.40
C PRO A 439 -7.53 -28.88 6.02
N PRO A 440 -8.68 -28.74 5.37
CA PRO A 440 -8.85 -29.21 4.00
C PRO A 440 -7.90 -28.50 3.05
N ASN A 441 -6.86 -29.18 2.58
CA ASN A 441 -5.90 -28.67 1.61
C ASN A 441 -5.76 -29.68 0.47
N LEU A 442 -6.34 -29.37 -0.69
CA LEU A 442 -6.33 -30.25 -1.86
C LEU A 442 -4.99 -30.26 -2.60
N TYR A 443 -4.10 -29.33 -2.34
CA TYR A 443 -2.78 -29.24 -2.97
C TYR A 443 -1.74 -30.10 -2.23
N ARG A 444 -1.54 -29.86 -0.94
CA ARG A 444 -0.50 -30.55 -0.12
C ARG A 444 -1.06 -31.41 1.01
N GLY A 445 -2.34 -31.34 1.27
CA GLY A 445 -2.95 -32.06 2.39
C GLY A 445 -2.96 -33.57 2.22
N PRO A 446 -3.27 -34.32 3.31
CA PRO A 446 -3.26 -35.78 3.32
C PRO A 446 -4.36 -36.38 2.45
N HIS A 447 -5.45 -35.65 2.19
CA HIS A 447 -6.58 -36.13 1.40
C HIS A 447 -6.75 -35.27 0.14
N ARG A 448 -6.65 -35.90 -1.01
CA ARG A 448 -6.76 -35.29 -2.34
C ARG A 448 -7.73 -36.10 -3.21
N GLY A 449 -8.29 -35.45 -4.23
CA GLY A 449 -9.23 -36.10 -5.13
C GLY A 449 -10.70 -35.87 -4.73
N PRO A 450 -11.66 -36.50 -5.44
CA PRO A 450 -13.07 -36.16 -5.37
C PRO A 450 -13.76 -36.50 -4.03
N ASP A 451 -13.21 -37.39 -3.22
CA ASP A 451 -13.71 -37.78 -1.90
C ASP A 451 -13.04 -37.02 -0.75
N ALA A 452 -12.18 -36.04 -1.04
CA ALA A 452 -11.40 -35.34 -0.03
C ALA A 452 -12.28 -34.62 1.00
N GLY A 453 -13.36 -33.98 0.60
CA GLY A 453 -14.28 -33.29 1.51
C GLY A 453 -14.86 -34.25 2.57
N THR A 454 -15.32 -35.43 2.14
CA THR A 454 -15.81 -36.45 3.05
C THR A 454 -14.72 -36.93 4.02
N ARG A 455 -13.51 -37.18 3.53
CA ARG A 455 -12.38 -37.65 4.37
C ARG A 455 -11.94 -36.63 5.41
N TYR A 456 -11.92 -35.34 5.06
CA TYR A 456 -11.68 -34.28 6.04
C TYR A 456 -12.84 -34.12 7.03
N ALA A 457 -14.10 -34.31 6.60
CA ALA A 457 -15.25 -34.32 7.50
C ALA A 457 -15.23 -35.53 8.44
N ASP A 458 -14.66 -36.68 8.03
CA ASP A 458 -14.49 -37.85 8.90
C ASP A 458 -13.52 -37.57 10.04
N ASP A 459 -12.52 -36.71 9.90
CA ASP A 459 -11.65 -36.29 10.99
C ASP A 459 -12.44 -35.55 12.07
N VAL A 460 -13.35 -34.64 11.68
CA VAL A 460 -14.26 -33.99 12.63
C VAL A 460 -15.21 -34.99 13.29
N ARG A 461 -15.76 -35.95 12.54
CA ARG A 461 -16.62 -37.01 13.09
C ARG A 461 -15.87 -37.90 14.10
N ARG A 462 -14.59 -38.20 13.84
CA ARG A 462 -13.73 -38.93 14.77
C ARG A 462 -13.57 -38.15 16.08
N ILE A 463 -13.29 -36.83 16.04
CA ILE A 463 -13.19 -36.00 17.24
C ILE A 463 -14.51 -35.99 18.03
N LEU A 464 -15.65 -35.87 17.35
CA LEU A 464 -16.97 -35.92 17.97
C LEU A 464 -17.25 -37.26 18.65
N ALA A 465 -16.83 -38.39 18.04
CA ALA A 465 -16.96 -39.70 18.61
C ALA A 465 -16.07 -39.89 19.86
N GLU A 466 -14.85 -39.38 19.85
CA GLU A 466 -13.94 -39.36 21.00
C GLU A 466 -14.49 -38.55 22.17
N LEU A 467 -15.08 -37.40 21.91
CA LEU A 467 -15.78 -36.60 22.91
C LEU A 467 -16.94 -37.35 23.52
N ALA A 468 -17.82 -37.92 22.69
CA ALA A 468 -18.96 -38.72 23.17
C ALA A 468 -18.53 -39.93 24.01
N ALA A 469 -17.47 -40.66 23.60
CA ALA A 469 -16.90 -41.77 24.38
C ALA A 469 -16.35 -41.32 25.74
N SER A 470 -15.93 -40.06 25.85
CA SER A 470 -15.45 -39.45 27.11
C SER A 470 -16.58 -38.81 27.94
N GLY A 471 -17.83 -38.94 27.53
CA GLY A 471 -18.98 -38.28 28.16
C GLY A 471 -19.02 -36.77 28.01
N ARG A 472 -18.32 -36.23 27.00
CA ARG A 472 -18.24 -34.81 26.70
C ARG A 472 -19.08 -34.52 25.46
N SER A 473 -19.56 -33.28 25.32
CA SER A 473 -20.28 -32.82 24.16
C SER A 473 -19.63 -31.55 23.59
N PRO A 474 -19.66 -31.34 22.27
CA PRO A 474 -19.09 -30.14 21.69
C PRO A 474 -19.96 -28.90 22.02
N ALA A 475 -19.30 -27.78 22.32
CA ALA A 475 -19.95 -26.48 22.31
C ALA A 475 -20.05 -25.98 20.86
N ALA A 476 -18.96 -26.02 20.11
CA ALA A 476 -18.91 -25.46 18.76
C ALA A 476 -17.90 -26.15 17.84
N PHE A 477 -18.14 -25.98 16.55
CA PHE A 477 -17.12 -26.00 15.52
C PHE A 477 -16.96 -24.58 14.99
N ILE A 478 -15.69 -24.08 14.86
CA ILE A 478 -15.38 -22.77 14.29
C ILE A 478 -14.42 -22.93 13.13
N CYS A 479 -14.68 -22.25 12.00
CA CYS A 479 -13.72 -22.15 10.91
C CYS A 479 -13.95 -20.88 10.07
N GLU A 480 -12.90 -20.45 9.40
CA GLU A 480 -12.98 -19.52 8.26
C GLU A 480 -13.63 -20.27 7.09
N THR A 481 -14.56 -19.63 6.37
CA THR A 481 -15.23 -20.25 5.21
C THR A 481 -14.35 -20.35 3.96
N LEU A 482 -13.20 -19.71 4.00
CA LEU A 482 -12.02 -19.92 3.16
C LEU A 482 -10.84 -19.78 4.13
N ASN A 483 -9.98 -20.80 4.21
CA ASN A 483 -8.91 -20.83 5.19
C ASN A 483 -7.83 -19.78 4.87
N GLY A 484 -8.08 -18.55 5.33
CA GLY A 484 -7.39 -17.35 4.89
C GLY A 484 -5.97 -17.25 5.38
N ASN A 485 -5.75 -17.54 6.67
CA ASN A 485 -4.42 -17.44 7.26
C ASN A 485 -3.49 -18.56 6.78
N ALA A 486 -4.04 -19.70 6.37
CA ALA A 486 -3.29 -20.78 5.75
C ALA A 486 -2.88 -20.52 4.30
N GLY A 487 -3.31 -19.39 3.69
CA GLY A 487 -2.95 -19.02 2.32
C GLY A 487 -4.12 -18.85 1.35
N GLY A 488 -5.33 -18.66 1.86
CA GLY A 488 -6.53 -18.55 1.01
C GLY A 488 -7.01 -19.90 0.49
N ILE A 489 -6.77 -20.97 1.24
CA ILE A 489 -7.08 -22.34 0.82
C ILE A 489 -8.58 -22.57 0.81
N GLU A 490 -9.12 -22.97 -0.35
CA GLU A 490 -10.52 -23.28 -0.54
C GLU A 490 -10.90 -24.59 0.16
N LEU A 491 -12.06 -24.59 0.84
CA LEU A 491 -12.64 -25.81 1.38
C LEU A 491 -13.32 -26.63 0.26
N PRO A 492 -13.31 -27.98 0.31
CA PRO A 492 -14.10 -28.78 -0.62
C PRO A 492 -15.60 -28.45 -0.54
N ASP A 493 -16.31 -28.47 -1.67
CA ASP A 493 -17.69 -28.00 -1.76
C ASP A 493 -18.67 -28.71 -0.81
N ASP A 494 -18.44 -30.00 -0.52
CA ASP A 494 -19.28 -30.84 0.36
C ASP A 494 -18.84 -30.86 1.85
N TYR A 495 -17.71 -30.23 2.19
CA TYR A 495 -17.10 -30.33 3.52
C TYR A 495 -17.97 -29.69 4.60
N LEU A 496 -18.31 -28.39 4.45
CA LEU A 496 -19.06 -27.68 5.49
C LEU A 496 -20.44 -28.24 5.73
N ALA A 497 -21.14 -28.70 4.69
CA ALA A 497 -22.46 -29.32 4.84
C ALA A 497 -22.39 -30.58 5.72
N GLN A 498 -21.37 -31.43 5.51
CA GLN A 498 -21.16 -32.64 6.30
C GLN A 498 -20.75 -32.34 7.73
N VAL A 499 -19.83 -31.38 7.95
CA VAL A 499 -19.35 -30.98 9.28
C VAL A 499 -20.48 -30.36 10.09
N TYR A 500 -21.23 -29.40 9.49
CA TYR A 500 -22.33 -28.73 10.19
C TYR A 500 -23.41 -29.72 10.64
N ALA A 501 -23.76 -30.67 9.78
CA ALA A 501 -24.71 -31.72 10.12
C ALA A 501 -24.19 -32.60 11.29
N ALA A 502 -22.92 -33.01 11.25
CA ALA A 502 -22.33 -33.87 12.29
C ALA A 502 -22.24 -33.13 13.65
N VAL A 503 -21.80 -31.88 13.67
CA VAL A 503 -21.66 -31.08 14.91
C VAL A 503 -23.03 -30.82 15.55
N ARG A 504 -24.05 -30.46 14.74
CA ARG A 504 -25.41 -30.27 15.25
C ARG A 504 -26.03 -31.56 15.77
N ALA A 505 -25.81 -32.69 15.09
CA ALA A 505 -26.25 -34.00 15.58
C ALA A 505 -25.61 -34.38 16.94
N ALA A 506 -24.40 -33.91 17.22
CA ALA A 506 -23.73 -34.06 18.49
C ALA A 506 -24.11 -33.02 19.57
N GLY A 507 -25.05 -32.09 19.25
CA GLY A 507 -25.55 -31.07 20.18
C GLY A 507 -24.75 -29.76 20.19
N GLY A 508 -23.73 -29.62 19.33
CA GLY A 508 -22.94 -28.40 19.18
C GLY A 508 -23.56 -27.41 18.20
N VAL A 509 -23.01 -26.20 18.14
CA VAL A 509 -23.33 -25.17 17.15
C VAL A 509 -22.16 -24.92 16.21
N VAL A 510 -22.42 -24.27 15.07
CA VAL A 510 -21.39 -23.95 14.08
C VAL A 510 -21.20 -22.45 13.94
N ILE A 511 -19.94 -22.03 14.01
CA ILE A 511 -19.51 -20.62 13.96
C ILE A 511 -18.75 -20.42 12.64
N ALA A 512 -19.26 -19.54 11.78
CA ALA A 512 -18.56 -19.10 10.60
C ALA A 512 -17.75 -17.83 10.92
N ASP A 513 -16.44 -17.89 10.72
CA ASP A 513 -15.58 -16.71 10.79
C ASP A 513 -15.48 -16.06 9.40
N GLU A 514 -16.27 -15.01 9.21
CA GLU A 514 -16.34 -14.21 7.98
C GLU A 514 -15.48 -12.93 8.06
N VAL A 515 -14.66 -12.79 9.08
CA VAL A 515 -13.85 -11.59 9.36
C VAL A 515 -12.96 -11.19 8.18
N GLN A 516 -12.47 -12.17 7.40
CA GLN A 516 -11.62 -11.92 6.23
C GLN A 516 -12.32 -12.15 4.90
N VAL A 517 -13.38 -12.95 4.84
CA VAL A 517 -13.96 -13.51 3.63
C VAL A 517 -15.21 -12.78 3.18
N GLY A 518 -16.00 -12.28 4.11
CA GLY A 518 -17.28 -11.64 3.84
C GLY A 518 -17.23 -10.31 3.07
N TYR A 519 -18.38 -9.69 2.95
CA TYR A 519 -18.59 -8.39 2.28
C TYR A 519 -18.33 -8.40 0.78
N GLY A 520 -18.65 -9.51 0.11
CA GLY A 520 -18.55 -9.63 -1.36
C GLY A 520 -17.16 -9.85 -1.92
N ARG A 521 -16.13 -10.06 -1.07
CA ARG A 521 -14.73 -10.25 -1.49
C ARG A 521 -14.53 -11.43 -2.44
N LEU A 522 -15.32 -12.48 -2.31
CA LEU A 522 -15.26 -13.65 -3.17
C LEU A 522 -15.87 -13.43 -4.57
N GLY A 523 -16.53 -12.29 -4.79
CA GLY A 523 -17.17 -11.95 -6.05
C GLY A 523 -18.49 -12.70 -6.28
N SER A 524 -18.50 -14.00 -6.15
CA SER A 524 -19.68 -14.86 -6.41
C SER A 524 -20.76 -14.76 -5.32
N HIS A 525 -20.36 -14.58 -4.06
CA HIS A 525 -21.24 -14.54 -2.89
C HIS A 525 -20.87 -13.39 -1.96
N PHE A 526 -21.86 -12.84 -1.25
CA PHE A 526 -21.62 -11.78 -0.28
C PHE A 526 -20.97 -12.32 0.99
N TRP A 527 -21.40 -13.50 1.45
CA TRP A 527 -20.83 -14.26 2.56
C TRP A 527 -20.20 -15.55 2.08
N GLY A 528 -19.09 -15.98 2.67
CA GLY A 528 -18.39 -17.17 2.24
C GLY A 528 -19.15 -18.48 2.51
N PHE A 529 -19.94 -18.55 3.58
CA PHE A 529 -20.76 -19.73 3.87
C PHE A 529 -21.85 -20.01 2.81
N ASP A 530 -22.31 -18.97 2.09
CA ASP A 530 -23.29 -19.11 1.01
C ASP A 530 -22.75 -19.94 -0.16
N MET A 531 -21.44 -19.94 -0.39
CA MET A 531 -20.83 -20.77 -1.44
C MET A 531 -21.09 -22.26 -1.27
N PHE A 532 -21.27 -22.69 -0.02
CA PHE A 532 -21.46 -24.09 0.34
C PHE A 532 -22.95 -24.44 0.54
N GLY A 533 -23.86 -23.49 0.33
CA GLY A 533 -25.29 -23.68 0.54
C GLY A 533 -25.66 -24.02 2.01
N VAL A 534 -24.87 -23.54 2.96
CA VAL A 534 -25.08 -23.79 4.40
C VAL A 534 -25.37 -22.51 5.17
N VAL A 535 -26.16 -22.64 6.25
CA VAL A 535 -26.41 -21.54 7.19
C VAL A 535 -25.74 -21.87 8.52
N PRO A 536 -24.77 -21.07 9.00
CA PRO A 536 -24.18 -21.23 10.32
C PRO A 536 -25.18 -20.86 11.43
N ASP A 537 -24.83 -21.14 12.68
CA ASP A 537 -25.63 -20.74 13.84
C ASP A 537 -25.18 -19.40 14.39
N ILE A 538 -23.89 -19.06 14.21
CA ILE A 538 -23.25 -17.81 14.60
C ILE A 538 -22.29 -17.38 13.49
N VAL A 539 -22.22 -16.07 13.19
CA VAL A 539 -21.29 -15.47 12.23
C VAL A 539 -20.50 -14.39 12.92
N CYS A 540 -19.18 -14.40 12.78
CA CYS A 540 -18.25 -13.38 13.27
C CYS A 540 -17.85 -12.45 12.13
N LEU A 541 -17.99 -11.12 12.33
CA LEU A 541 -17.74 -10.08 11.35
C LEU A 541 -16.86 -8.97 11.93
N ALA A 542 -15.86 -8.49 11.15
CA ALA A 542 -15.03 -7.35 11.52
C ALA A 542 -14.37 -6.74 10.27
N LYS A 543 -13.16 -6.19 10.39
CA LYS A 543 -12.33 -5.64 9.31
C LYS A 543 -13.12 -4.79 8.30
N ALA A 544 -13.66 -5.45 7.27
CA ALA A 544 -14.45 -4.84 6.21
C ALA A 544 -15.67 -4.07 6.72
N THR A 545 -16.24 -4.44 7.86
CA THR A 545 -17.47 -3.87 8.43
C THR A 545 -17.46 -2.34 8.46
N GLY A 546 -16.34 -1.72 8.84
CA GLY A 546 -16.19 -0.26 8.94
C GLY A 546 -15.17 0.35 8.01
N ASN A 547 -14.68 -0.38 7.00
CA ASN A 547 -13.59 0.06 6.12
C ASN A 547 -12.39 0.61 6.89
N GLY A 548 -11.94 -0.12 7.93
CA GLY A 548 -10.85 0.29 8.81
C GLY A 548 -11.28 1.04 10.07
N PHE A 549 -12.51 1.52 10.16
CA PHE A 549 -13.05 2.08 11.41
C PHE A 549 -13.41 0.95 12.40
N PRO A 550 -13.09 1.08 13.72
CA PRO A 550 -13.37 0.05 14.71
C PRO A 550 -14.87 -0.23 14.88
N VAL A 551 -15.37 -1.23 14.20
CA VAL A 551 -16.74 -1.77 14.33
C VAL A 551 -16.75 -3.21 13.86
N SER A 552 -17.45 -4.06 14.60
CA SER A 552 -17.60 -5.49 14.32
C SER A 552 -18.95 -5.99 14.80
N ALA A 553 -19.34 -7.19 14.39
CA ALA A 553 -20.61 -7.77 14.76
C ALA A 553 -20.55 -9.28 14.95
N VAL A 554 -21.38 -9.80 15.84
CA VAL A 554 -21.78 -11.20 15.88
C VAL A 554 -23.24 -11.25 15.45
N VAL A 555 -23.54 -12.07 14.45
CA VAL A 555 -24.91 -12.36 14.02
C VAL A 555 -25.25 -13.81 14.39
N CYS A 556 -26.39 -14.05 14.99
CA CYS A 556 -26.75 -15.40 15.42
C CYS A 556 -28.25 -15.66 15.37
N ARG A 557 -28.62 -16.92 15.56
CA ARG A 557 -30.02 -17.34 15.72
C ARG A 557 -30.60 -16.80 17.01
N ARG A 558 -31.86 -16.38 16.98
CA ARG A 558 -32.61 -15.84 18.15
C ARG A 558 -32.48 -16.71 19.39
N GLY A 559 -32.67 -18.03 19.27
CA GLY A 559 -32.61 -18.93 20.43
C GLY A 559 -31.25 -18.91 21.15
N ILE A 560 -30.13 -18.71 20.41
CA ILE A 560 -28.81 -18.57 20.99
C ILE A 560 -28.70 -17.25 21.76
N ALA A 561 -29.15 -16.14 21.15
CA ALA A 561 -29.10 -14.84 21.78
C ALA A 561 -29.98 -14.76 23.05
N GLU A 562 -31.18 -15.34 23.01
CA GLU A 562 -32.11 -15.34 24.15
C GLU A 562 -31.60 -16.22 25.29
N THR A 563 -31.00 -17.37 25.00
CA THR A 563 -30.37 -18.25 26.02
C THR A 563 -29.26 -17.53 26.76
N PHE A 564 -28.52 -16.64 26.08
CA PHE A 564 -27.43 -15.87 26.68
C PHE A 564 -27.88 -14.92 27.80
N ALA A 565 -29.18 -14.62 27.90
CA ALA A 565 -29.71 -13.80 28.97
C ALA A 565 -29.43 -14.34 30.40
N VAL A 566 -29.16 -15.63 30.56
CA VAL A 566 -28.74 -16.23 31.85
C VAL A 566 -27.38 -15.73 32.34
N GLU A 567 -26.51 -15.27 31.41
CA GLU A 567 -25.23 -14.65 31.72
C GLU A 567 -25.33 -13.20 32.22
N GLY A 568 -26.52 -12.59 32.09
CA GLY A 568 -26.81 -11.21 32.44
C GLY A 568 -26.89 -10.27 31.23
N SER A 569 -26.57 -9.00 31.42
CA SER A 569 -26.65 -8.01 30.33
C SER A 569 -25.34 -7.94 29.52
N PHE A 570 -25.48 -7.99 28.19
CA PHE A 570 -24.34 -7.69 27.29
C PHE A 570 -24.10 -6.18 27.24
N PHE A 571 -22.84 -5.76 27.33
CA PHE A 571 -22.41 -4.39 27.15
C PHE A 571 -20.95 -4.31 26.67
N ALA A 572 -20.74 -3.64 25.55
CA ALA A 572 -19.44 -3.26 25.04
C ALA A 572 -19.37 -1.73 24.94
N SER A 573 -18.47 -1.07 25.67
CA SER A 573 -18.40 0.40 25.71
C SER A 573 -18.15 1.04 24.35
N MET A 574 -17.36 0.40 23.51
CA MET A 574 -17.02 0.87 22.16
C MET A 574 -17.77 0.09 21.07
N GLY A 575 -18.50 -0.96 21.40
CA GLY A 575 -19.27 -1.75 20.44
C GLY A 575 -20.49 -0.97 19.94
N GLY A 576 -20.58 -0.80 18.62
CA GLY A 576 -21.71 -0.15 17.97
C GLY A 576 -21.90 1.32 18.33
N THR A 577 -20.81 2.08 18.57
CA THR A 577 -20.91 3.55 18.74
C THR A 577 -21.54 4.21 17.52
N PRO A 578 -22.15 5.41 17.67
CA PRO A 578 -22.74 6.12 16.52
C PRO A 578 -21.78 6.32 15.36
N ALA A 579 -20.49 6.63 15.61
CA ALA A 579 -19.49 6.77 14.56
C ALA A 579 -19.15 5.44 13.90
N GLY A 580 -19.04 4.34 14.67
CA GLY A 580 -18.85 2.98 14.13
C GLY A 580 -20.02 2.53 13.27
N ALA A 581 -21.27 2.75 13.74
CA ALA A 581 -22.47 2.45 12.97
C ALA A 581 -22.54 3.27 11.67
N ALA A 582 -22.21 4.58 11.73
CA ALA A 582 -22.17 5.43 10.54
C ALA A 582 -21.12 4.97 9.51
N ALA A 583 -19.95 4.53 9.98
CA ALA A 583 -18.92 3.93 9.11
C ALA A 583 -19.45 2.66 8.42
N ALA A 584 -20.06 1.75 9.18
CA ALA A 584 -20.56 0.48 8.68
C ALA A 584 -21.73 0.68 7.68
N ILE A 585 -22.66 1.59 7.95
CA ILE A 585 -23.74 1.95 7.03
C ILE A 585 -23.16 2.49 5.71
N ALA A 586 -22.20 3.41 5.80
CA ALA A 586 -21.56 3.97 4.62
C ALA A 586 -20.81 2.88 3.82
N THR A 587 -20.19 1.93 4.51
CA THR A 587 -19.48 0.80 3.88
C THR A 587 -20.44 -0.12 3.13
N LEU A 588 -21.53 -0.56 3.77
CA LEU A 588 -22.52 -1.43 3.11
C LEU A 588 -23.15 -0.77 1.88
N ARG A 589 -23.49 0.53 1.99
CA ARG A 589 -24.03 1.29 0.86
C ARG A 589 -23.03 1.39 -0.29
N ALA A 590 -21.79 1.75 -0.01
CA ALA A 590 -20.77 1.88 -1.04
C ALA A 590 -20.48 0.55 -1.76
N ILE A 591 -20.48 -0.59 -1.03
CA ILE A 591 -20.31 -1.91 -1.67
C ILE A 591 -21.41 -2.15 -2.71
N ALA A 592 -22.66 -1.79 -2.39
CA ALA A 592 -23.80 -1.97 -3.30
C ALA A 592 -23.82 -0.92 -4.41
N ASP A 593 -23.66 0.37 -4.08
CA ASP A 593 -23.78 1.49 -5.02
C ASP A 593 -22.67 1.48 -6.08
N GLU A 594 -21.48 1.00 -5.74
CA GLU A 594 -20.32 0.93 -6.62
C GLU A 594 -20.11 -0.46 -7.26
N ASP A 595 -21.03 -1.41 -7.07
CA ASP A 595 -20.93 -2.80 -7.57
C ASP A 595 -19.58 -3.46 -7.22
N LEU A 596 -19.10 -3.28 -5.99
CA LEU A 596 -17.78 -3.77 -5.62
C LEU A 596 -17.69 -5.29 -5.55
N GLN A 597 -18.80 -6.00 -5.25
CA GLN A 597 -18.86 -7.45 -5.37
C GLN A 597 -18.72 -7.91 -6.83
N GLY A 598 -19.41 -7.27 -7.77
CA GLY A 598 -19.25 -7.55 -9.21
C GLY A 598 -17.84 -7.22 -9.69
N ASN A 599 -17.24 -6.14 -9.19
CA ASN A 599 -15.84 -5.81 -9.48
C ASN A 599 -14.88 -6.90 -8.95
N ALA A 600 -15.11 -7.41 -7.73
CA ALA A 600 -14.31 -8.51 -7.17
C ALA A 600 -14.38 -9.78 -8.03
N ALA A 601 -15.53 -10.07 -8.62
CA ALA A 601 -15.67 -11.19 -9.57
C ALA A 601 -14.85 -10.96 -10.85
N ARG A 602 -14.96 -9.79 -11.46
CA ARG A 602 -14.27 -9.45 -12.74
C ARG A 602 -12.75 -9.38 -12.55
N MET A 603 -12.29 -8.59 -11.57
CA MET A 603 -10.87 -8.40 -11.31
C MET A 603 -10.23 -9.67 -10.74
N GLY A 604 -10.95 -10.40 -9.90
CA GLY A 604 -10.51 -11.69 -9.38
C GLY A 604 -10.28 -12.73 -10.49
N ALA A 605 -11.19 -12.83 -11.46
CA ALA A 605 -11.01 -13.70 -12.61
C ALA A 605 -9.80 -13.33 -13.47
N ARG A 606 -9.62 -12.01 -13.75
CA ARG A 606 -8.45 -11.49 -14.49
C ARG A 606 -7.15 -11.82 -13.76
N LEU A 607 -7.10 -11.56 -12.47
CA LEU A 607 -5.93 -11.78 -11.61
C LEU A 607 -5.59 -13.28 -11.54
N ARG A 608 -6.59 -14.15 -11.26
CA ARG A 608 -6.41 -15.61 -11.23
C ARG A 608 -5.81 -16.11 -12.53
N SER A 609 -6.39 -15.74 -13.68
CA SER A 609 -5.88 -16.16 -14.98
C SER A 609 -4.44 -15.70 -15.25
N GLY A 610 -4.08 -14.50 -14.75
CA GLY A 610 -2.69 -14.01 -14.80
C GLY A 610 -1.74 -14.83 -13.94
N LEU A 611 -2.14 -15.14 -12.70
CA LEU A 611 -1.37 -15.97 -11.78
C LEU A 611 -1.21 -17.41 -12.26
N GLU A 612 -2.25 -18.00 -12.87
CA GLU A 612 -2.18 -19.35 -13.46
C GLU A 612 -1.15 -19.40 -14.60
N ARG A 613 -1.10 -18.38 -15.47
CA ARG A 613 -0.05 -18.27 -16.50
C ARG A 613 1.35 -18.13 -15.89
N LEU A 614 1.48 -17.46 -14.75
CA LEU A 614 2.73 -17.34 -14.01
C LEU A 614 3.16 -18.70 -13.45
N VAL A 615 2.20 -19.46 -12.88
CA VAL A 615 2.41 -20.84 -12.46
C VAL A 615 2.89 -21.72 -13.63
N GLU A 616 2.31 -21.59 -14.82
CA GLU A 616 2.74 -22.37 -15.99
C GLU A 616 4.20 -22.09 -16.40
N ARG A 617 4.66 -20.83 -16.26
CA ARG A 617 5.98 -20.39 -16.74
C ARG A 617 7.13 -20.56 -15.74
N HIS A 618 6.83 -20.44 -14.45
CA HIS A 618 7.85 -20.44 -13.41
C HIS A 618 7.77 -21.69 -12.53
N GLU A 619 8.89 -22.38 -12.37
CA GLU A 619 8.98 -23.63 -11.59
C GLU A 619 8.68 -23.40 -10.10
N MET A 620 9.08 -22.25 -9.56
CA MET A 620 8.84 -21.91 -8.15
C MET A 620 7.42 -21.44 -7.86
N ALA A 621 6.62 -21.08 -8.86
CA ALA A 621 5.21 -20.77 -8.68
C ALA A 621 4.41 -22.09 -8.64
N GLY A 622 3.99 -22.52 -7.45
CA GLY A 622 3.40 -23.85 -7.22
C GLY A 622 1.94 -23.96 -7.66
N THR A 623 1.07 -23.15 -7.05
CA THR A 623 -0.37 -23.15 -7.36
C THR A 623 -1.04 -21.86 -6.93
N VAL A 624 -2.23 -21.59 -7.46
CA VAL A 624 -3.09 -20.46 -7.07
C VAL A 624 -4.25 -20.98 -6.23
N HIS A 625 -4.40 -20.47 -5.03
CA HIS A 625 -5.51 -20.71 -4.11
C HIS A 625 -6.53 -19.58 -4.14
N GLY A 626 -7.76 -19.83 -3.66
CA GLY A 626 -8.76 -18.83 -3.33
C GLY A 626 -9.68 -18.43 -4.48
N ARG A 627 -10.57 -17.47 -4.22
CA ARG A 627 -11.59 -16.99 -5.18
C ARG A 627 -11.77 -15.48 -5.11
N GLY A 628 -12.26 -14.89 -6.20
CA GLY A 628 -12.49 -13.45 -6.29
C GLY A 628 -11.22 -12.66 -6.01
N LEU A 629 -11.32 -11.67 -5.12
CA LEU A 629 -10.18 -10.89 -4.63
C LEU A 629 -9.65 -11.40 -3.29
N TYR A 630 -9.67 -12.71 -3.08
CA TYR A 630 -8.97 -13.42 -2.03
C TYR A 630 -8.20 -14.58 -2.64
N LEU A 631 -6.98 -14.30 -3.10
CA LEU A 631 -6.11 -15.29 -3.74
C LEU A 631 -4.84 -15.51 -2.92
N GLY A 632 -4.20 -16.64 -3.13
CA GLY A 632 -2.89 -16.96 -2.64
C GLY A 632 -2.05 -17.58 -3.75
N LEU A 633 -0.83 -17.11 -3.96
CA LEU A 633 0.13 -17.77 -4.83
C LEU A 633 1.14 -18.51 -3.97
N GLU A 634 1.10 -19.84 -4.01
CA GLU A 634 2.00 -20.67 -3.22
C GLU A 634 3.36 -20.79 -3.92
N VAL A 635 4.44 -20.47 -3.19
CA VAL A 635 5.81 -20.51 -3.69
C VAL A 635 6.49 -21.77 -3.15
N VAL A 636 7.07 -22.54 -4.06
CA VAL A 636 7.70 -23.83 -3.79
C VAL A 636 9.13 -23.85 -4.33
N THR A 637 9.97 -24.73 -3.81
CA THR A 637 11.32 -24.91 -4.35
C THR A 637 11.30 -25.51 -5.76
N ASP A 638 10.37 -26.46 -5.96
CA ASP A 638 10.04 -27.07 -7.25
C ASP A 638 8.64 -27.72 -7.17
N LYS A 639 7.99 -27.84 -8.34
CA LYS A 639 6.62 -28.40 -8.44
C LYS A 639 6.53 -29.89 -8.11
N SER A 640 7.61 -30.63 -8.25
CA SER A 640 7.61 -32.08 -8.01
C SER A 640 7.61 -32.42 -6.52
N SER A 641 8.40 -31.74 -5.72
CA SER A 641 8.48 -31.89 -4.27
C SER A 641 7.37 -31.11 -3.55
N MET A 642 6.91 -30.01 -4.14
CA MET A 642 6.02 -29.02 -3.51
C MET A 642 6.57 -28.50 -2.17
N ALA A 643 7.88 -28.57 -1.97
CA ALA A 643 8.51 -28.10 -0.73
C ALA A 643 8.39 -26.59 -0.60
N PRO A 644 8.01 -26.06 0.57
CA PRO A 644 7.85 -24.62 0.78
C PRO A 644 9.15 -23.85 0.54
N ALA A 645 9.08 -22.73 -0.18
CA ALA A 645 10.22 -21.85 -0.46
C ALA A 645 10.16 -20.59 0.42
N THR A 646 10.23 -20.73 1.75
CA THR A 646 10.02 -19.65 2.74
C THR A 646 10.94 -18.45 2.51
N GLU A 647 12.26 -18.68 2.42
CA GLU A 647 13.25 -17.61 2.24
C GLU A 647 13.05 -16.86 0.92
N ALA A 648 12.75 -17.60 -0.15
CA ALA A 648 12.46 -17.01 -1.45
C ALA A 648 11.17 -16.18 -1.43
N THR A 649 10.14 -16.60 -0.69
CA THR A 649 8.90 -15.86 -0.55
C THR A 649 9.09 -14.54 0.19
N ASP A 650 9.92 -14.54 1.23
CA ASP A 650 10.28 -13.33 1.98
C ASP A 650 11.03 -12.34 1.07
N ALA A 651 12.05 -12.81 0.37
CA ALA A 651 12.81 -12.01 -0.58
C ALA A 651 11.94 -11.48 -1.75
N LEU A 652 10.96 -12.28 -2.23
CA LEU A 652 9.97 -11.82 -3.19
C LEU A 652 9.11 -10.67 -2.65
N CYS A 653 8.71 -10.70 -1.36
CA CYS A 653 7.96 -9.60 -0.75
C CYS A 653 8.78 -8.31 -0.70
N GLU A 654 10.07 -8.40 -0.37
CA GLU A 654 11.01 -7.24 -0.41
C GLU A 654 11.18 -6.71 -1.84
N ARG A 655 11.34 -7.60 -2.83
CA ARG A 655 11.45 -7.20 -4.24
C ARG A 655 10.18 -6.54 -4.76
N LEU A 656 9.01 -7.07 -4.42
CA LEU A 656 7.72 -6.51 -4.81
C LEU A 656 7.50 -5.11 -4.23
N LEU A 657 7.94 -4.86 -2.99
CA LEU A 657 7.92 -3.51 -2.43
C LEU A 657 8.76 -2.53 -3.26
N GLN A 658 9.95 -2.95 -3.71
CA GLN A 658 10.79 -2.16 -4.62
C GLN A 658 10.13 -1.91 -5.98
N LEU A 659 9.25 -2.82 -6.43
CA LEU A 659 8.46 -2.69 -7.66
C LEU A 659 7.14 -1.95 -7.46
N GLY A 660 6.90 -1.35 -6.28
CA GLY A 660 5.70 -0.57 -5.99
C GLY A 660 4.47 -1.42 -5.61
N VAL A 661 4.67 -2.62 -5.07
CA VAL A 661 3.57 -3.50 -4.62
C VAL A 661 3.77 -3.89 -3.16
N VAL A 662 2.78 -3.57 -2.33
CA VAL A 662 2.71 -4.01 -0.93
C VAL A 662 2.13 -5.41 -0.89
N MET A 663 2.93 -6.40 -0.50
CA MET A 663 2.55 -7.79 -0.37
C MET A 663 3.19 -8.43 0.87
N ALA A 664 2.59 -9.47 1.41
CA ALA A 664 3.11 -10.21 2.55
C ALA A 664 2.93 -11.71 2.37
N ALA A 665 3.84 -12.48 2.94
CA ALA A 665 3.73 -13.92 3.05
C ALA A 665 2.71 -14.33 4.13
N THR A 666 2.18 -15.55 4.01
CA THR A 666 1.26 -16.17 4.98
C THR A 666 1.39 -17.69 4.96
N GLY A 667 0.61 -18.37 5.84
CA GLY A 667 0.67 -19.81 6.07
C GLY A 667 1.75 -20.18 7.06
N ASP A 668 1.62 -21.37 7.68
CA ASP A 668 2.58 -21.83 8.70
C ASP A 668 4.02 -21.95 8.20
N GLN A 669 4.21 -22.06 6.88
CA GLN A 669 5.51 -22.12 6.24
C GLN A 669 5.92 -20.78 5.61
N MET A 670 5.12 -19.72 5.78
CA MET A 670 5.38 -18.39 5.19
C MET A 670 5.76 -18.43 3.70
N ASN A 671 5.13 -19.31 2.94
CA ASN A 671 5.43 -19.56 1.54
C ASN A 671 4.28 -19.28 0.57
N VAL A 672 3.23 -18.59 1.04
CA VAL A 672 2.11 -18.17 0.20
C VAL A 672 2.07 -16.64 0.14
N LEU A 673 2.19 -16.06 -1.05
CA LEU A 673 1.95 -14.65 -1.28
C LEU A 673 0.45 -14.36 -1.12
N LYS A 674 0.12 -13.55 -0.11
CA LYS A 674 -1.27 -13.23 0.26
C LYS A 674 -1.80 -12.08 -0.59
N ILE A 675 -2.81 -12.34 -1.42
CA ILE A 675 -3.37 -11.38 -2.38
C ILE A 675 -4.81 -11.04 -2.02
N LYS A 676 -5.01 -9.90 -1.35
CA LYS A 676 -6.31 -9.41 -0.87
C LYS A 676 -6.43 -7.89 -1.03
N PRO A 677 -6.36 -7.36 -2.26
CA PRO A 677 -6.47 -5.93 -2.47
C PRO A 677 -7.84 -5.39 -2.04
N PRO A 678 -7.99 -4.08 -1.85
CA PRO A 678 -9.30 -3.43 -1.76
C PRO A 678 -10.20 -3.80 -2.95
N LEU A 679 -11.51 -3.90 -2.72
CA LEU A 679 -12.46 -4.32 -3.78
C LEU A 679 -12.58 -3.32 -4.93
N CYS A 680 -12.10 -2.10 -4.74
CA CYS A 680 -12.07 -1.04 -5.76
C CYS A 680 -10.87 -1.12 -6.71
N ILE A 681 -10.03 -2.18 -6.63
CA ILE A 681 -8.94 -2.39 -7.59
C ILE A 681 -9.49 -2.44 -9.01
N ASP A 682 -8.78 -1.83 -9.94
CA ASP A 682 -9.17 -1.79 -11.35
C ASP A 682 -8.19 -2.60 -12.23
N GLU A 683 -8.43 -2.59 -13.54
CA GLU A 683 -7.62 -3.35 -14.50
C GLU A 683 -6.14 -2.93 -14.46
N SER A 684 -5.87 -1.63 -14.32
CA SER A 684 -4.49 -1.11 -14.25
C SER A 684 -3.75 -1.67 -13.04
N GLY A 685 -4.40 -1.65 -11.86
CA GLY A 685 -3.82 -2.22 -10.64
C GLY A 685 -3.57 -3.72 -10.75
N VAL A 686 -4.51 -4.49 -11.35
CA VAL A 686 -4.30 -5.93 -11.59
C VAL A 686 -3.12 -6.16 -12.54
N ASP A 687 -3.04 -5.40 -13.63
CA ASP A 687 -1.97 -5.55 -14.62
C ASP A 687 -0.61 -5.17 -14.03
N HIS A 688 -0.55 -4.12 -13.20
CA HIS A 688 0.67 -3.75 -12.48
C HIS A 688 1.13 -4.86 -11.52
N LEU A 689 0.22 -5.44 -10.73
CA LEU A 689 0.53 -6.55 -9.84
C LEU A 689 1.12 -7.74 -10.60
N LEU A 690 0.49 -8.12 -11.73
CA LEU A 690 0.97 -9.23 -12.55
C LEU A 690 2.32 -8.91 -13.20
N ALA A 691 2.55 -7.68 -13.66
CA ALA A 691 3.83 -7.25 -14.21
C ALA A 691 4.94 -7.27 -13.14
N ALA A 692 4.66 -6.79 -11.94
CA ALA A 692 5.62 -6.82 -10.83
C ALA A 692 6.01 -8.25 -10.44
N LEU A 693 5.02 -9.15 -10.35
CA LEU A 693 5.28 -10.58 -10.11
C LEU A 693 6.11 -11.20 -11.22
N GLU A 694 5.79 -10.92 -12.49
CA GLU A 694 6.55 -11.43 -13.62
C GLU A 694 8.03 -10.99 -13.58
N VAL A 695 8.27 -9.70 -13.30
CA VAL A 695 9.64 -9.15 -13.15
C VAL A 695 10.36 -9.85 -11.99
N ALA A 696 9.72 -9.96 -10.83
CA ALA A 696 10.32 -10.57 -9.65
C ALA A 696 10.67 -12.05 -9.89
N PHE A 697 9.80 -12.84 -10.53
CA PHE A 697 10.08 -14.25 -10.84
C PHE A 697 11.08 -14.45 -11.98
N THR A 698 11.26 -13.48 -12.88
CA THR A 698 12.16 -13.58 -14.04
C THR A 698 13.55 -13.06 -13.73
N GLU A 699 13.65 -11.88 -13.10
CA GLU A 699 14.93 -11.21 -12.81
C GLU A 699 15.56 -11.66 -11.49
N GLY A 700 14.75 -12.29 -10.61
CA GLY A 700 15.15 -12.69 -9.28
C GLY A 700 14.96 -11.59 -8.21
N TRP A 701 15.41 -11.89 -7.00
CA TRP A 701 15.23 -11.09 -5.78
C TRP A 701 16.50 -11.02 -4.93
#